data_276778245ccb10d3ce2dd549d05446b4
#
_entry.id   276778245ccb10d3ce2dd549d05446b4
#
_cell.length_a   1.000
_cell.length_b   1.000
_cell.length_c   1.000
_cell.angle_alpha   90.00
_cell.angle_beta   90.00
_cell.angle_gamma   90.00
#
_symmetry.space_group_name_H-M   'P 1'
#
loop_
_entity.id
_entity.type
_entity.pdbx_description
1 polymer ?
#
loop_
_entity_poly.entity_id
_entity_poly.type
_entity_poly.pdbx_seq_one_letter_code
_entity_poly.pdbx_strand_id
1 'polypeptide(L)'
;MHKLNSFIFIAIIVSVFVNIVAIFGEPDYRSEILYAAIIPSWVVYFLAAAVPISVVLSSLVTALLIRKSTPPRVEPINNAGNAVEMATPMVVPEPESTPKVAVEQPGRGPIPINVHEVPTTSPPNSEEPIFVPTISTFEVTENPTDLFFHEGSIWVASQDEDGIANYSMDGELIYSIPLHPYPNSLAHDGDELWVGTYFAVRTFDLKGGMGSAPVELRRPTDMLYAGDAMWIANSGRDVVTMVTKDRQTVKNIQSGAKPQKLTFDGQYIWVVNHGDDSISKIDQAGNLIGTWNTGGGARGITYGGGHIWVTNSLDDTLSKFTLEGSRVADYITGTLPGDVVYDGQGIWVANRTDKTVTKYGTEGNHLGTFHIGNTPNALATDGQGTVWAAHSAEGLVSKLVVEDVTIATYPVGNAPEPIIFDGDNLWVGNALSHTIMKIGLDGQQEAVYESHGREPNALLFDGENIWSANQFDHNATRLSRDGELLGTYSVSTLPRTLAFDGENVWTSGCWETLLYRLDLEGNSVPPVETEGAGPIVLFFDGENIWAANAHSDSVTKFTKDGNPEGNFSVGDVPIAFTEEGENIWVANWREHTVSKLSKNGEDLGRFETGRLPYGIAYDGEYIWTANSMDGTVTKLSTEGAMLATYPVGAAPAKILPVNGEIWVTLTSDDSIVKLTP
;
A
#
# COMPACT_ATOMS: atom_id res chain seq x y z
N MET A 1 -43.06 -14.47 10.96
CA MET A 1 -43.04 -15.12 9.63
C MET A 1 -42.06 -14.42 8.66
N HIS A 2 -41.94 -13.11 8.64
CA HIS A 2 -40.97 -12.43 7.75
C HIS A 2 -39.49 -12.77 8.01
N LYS A 3 -39.02 -12.83 9.24
CA LYS A 3 -37.63 -13.19 9.54
C LYS A 3 -37.27 -14.65 9.16
N LEU A 4 -38.21 -15.55 9.18
CA LEU A 4 -37.96 -16.95 8.80
C LEU A 4 -37.86 -17.12 7.27
N ASN A 5 -38.60 -16.33 6.50
CA ASN A 5 -38.53 -16.35 5.03
C ASN A 5 -37.18 -15.74 4.52
N SER A 6 -36.66 -14.71 5.19
CA SER A 6 -35.37 -14.14 4.84
C SER A 6 -34.20 -15.09 5.09
N PHE A 7 -34.22 -15.84 6.20
CA PHE A 7 -33.22 -16.89 6.48
C PHE A 7 -33.25 -18.05 5.49
N ILE A 8 -34.44 -18.49 5.09
CA ILE A 8 -34.60 -19.55 4.09
C ILE A 8 -34.09 -19.05 2.73
N PHE A 9 -34.35 -17.81 2.38
CA PHE A 9 -33.94 -17.22 1.10
C PHE A 9 -32.41 -17.08 1.02
N ILE A 10 -31.73 -16.60 2.08
CA ILE A 10 -30.30 -16.54 2.17
C ILE A 10 -29.64 -17.92 2.11
N ALA A 11 -30.20 -18.91 2.82
CA ALA A 11 -29.73 -20.30 2.79
C ALA A 11 -29.83 -20.92 1.39
N ILE A 12 -30.87 -20.59 0.62
CA ILE A 12 -31.06 -21.07 -0.77
C ILE A 12 -30.01 -20.40 -1.69
N ILE A 13 -29.78 -19.10 -1.59
CA ILE A 13 -28.75 -18.37 -2.39
C ILE A 13 -27.37 -18.93 -2.13
N VAL A 14 -26.99 -19.09 -0.87
CA VAL A 14 -25.68 -19.65 -0.48
C VAL A 14 -25.54 -21.08 -0.97
N SER A 15 -26.59 -21.91 -0.86
CA SER A 15 -26.59 -23.28 -1.36
C SER A 15 -26.50 -23.38 -2.89
N VAL A 16 -27.13 -22.47 -3.62
CA VAL A 16 -27.00 -22.39 -5.09
C VAL A 16 -25.62 -21.94 -5.52
N PHE A 17 -25.03 -20.96 -4.83
CA PHE A 17 -23.69 -20.49 -5.11
C PHE A 17 -22.61 -21.55 -4.82
N VAL A 18 -22.69 -22.22 -3.69
CA VAL A 18 -21.78 -23.32 -3.32
C VAL A 18 -21.87 -24.48 -4.32
N ASN A 19 -23.05 -24.81 -4.82
CA ASN A 19 -23.22 -25.86 -5.83
C ASN A 19 -22.72 -25.45 -7.23
N ILE A 20 -22.80 -24.17 -7.60
CA ILE A 20 -22.25 -23.66 -8.86
C ILE A 20 -20.71 -23.74 -8.82
N VAL A 21 -20.07 -23.38 -7.71
CA VAL A 21 -18.59 -23.49 -7.53
C VAL A 21 -18.14 -24.95 -7.54
N ALA A 22 -18.90 -25.87 -6.95
CA ALA A 22 -18.60 -27.29 -6.97
C ALA A 22 -18.67 -27.93 -8.38
N ILE A 23 -19.45 -27.33 -9.28
CA ILE A 23 -19.66 -27.84 -10.66
C ILE A 23 -18.56 -27.34 -11.62
N PHE A 24 -17.92 -26.16 -11.35
CA PHE A 24 -16.95 -25.55 -12.25
C PHE A 24 -15.47 -25.77 -11.90
N GLY A 25 -15.16 -26.36 -10.75
CA GLY A 25 -13.89 -27.04 -10.46
C GLY A 25 -12.57 -26.25 -10.61
N GLU A 26 -12.56 -24.92 -10.65
CA GLU A 26 -11.31 -24.14 -10.74
C GLU A 26 -10.86 -23.60 -9.37
N PRO A 27 -9.56 -23.77 -9.02
CA PRO A 27 -9.04 -23.44 -7.67
C PRO A 27 -8.98 -21.95 -7.34
N ASP A 28 -8.94 -21.07 -8.34
CA ASP A 28 -8.66 -19.64 -8.15
C ASP A 28 -9.83 -18.80 -7.63
N TYR A 29 -11.05 -19.32 -7.72
CA TYR A 29 -12.26 -18.62 -7.25
C TYR A 29 -12.54 -18.76 -5.74
N ARG A 30 -11.78 -19.58 -5.01
CA ARG A 30 -12.02 -19.80 -3.58
C ARG A 30 -11.66 -18.62 -2.69
N SER A 31 -10.69 -17.81 -3.08
CA SER A 31 -10.29 -16.61 -2.34
C SER A 31 -11.31 -15.48 -2.45
N GLU A 32 -11.88 -15.26 -3.63
CA GLU A 32 -12.89 -14.21 -3.83
C GLU A 32 -14.23 -14.48 -3.17
N ILE A 33 -14.59 -15.77 -2.99
CA ILE A 33 -15.86 -16.15 -2.35
C ILE A 33 -15.82 -15.96 -0.82
N LEU A 34 -14.64 -16.10 -0.19
CA LEU A 34 -14.48 -15.80 1.25
C LEU A 34 -14.62 -14.29 1.53
N TYR A 35 -14.19 -13.46 0.59
CA TYR A 35 -14.34 -12.00 0.70
C TYR A 35 -15.78 -11.51 0.46
N ALA A 36 -16.59 -12.23 -0.30
CA ALA A 36 -18.00 -11.89 -0.48
C ALA A 36 -18.83 -11.98 0.82
N ALA A 37 -18.32 -12.65 1.86
CA ALA A 37 -18.96 -12.70 3.18
C ALA A 37 -18.70 -11.43 4.02
N ILE A 38 -17.81 -10.53 3.57
CA ILE A 38 -17.45 -9.26 4.24
C ILE A 38 -18.09 -8.08 3.50
N ILE A 39 -18.85 -8.34 2.43
CA ILE A 39 -19.57 -7.26 1.72
C ILE A 39 -20.63 -6.69 2.67
N PRO A 40 -20.65 -5.36 2.92
CA PRO A 40 -21.67 -4.72 3.73
C PRO A 40 -23.08 -5.13 3.29
N SER A 41 -23.98 -5.30 4.24
CA SER A 41 -25.33 -5.82 4.01
C SER A 41 -26.11 -5.13 2.87
N TRP A 42 -25.78 -3.89 2.54
CA TRP A 42 -26.38 -3.13 1.46
C TRP A 42 -26.02 -3.64 0.05
N VAL A 43 -24.82 -4.22 -0.17
CA VAL A 43 -24.44 -4.81 -1.48
C VAL A 43 -25.26 -6.08 -1.76
N VAL A 44 -25.62 -6.84 -0.73
CA VAL A 44 -26.49 -8.00 -0.86
C VAL A 44 -27.92 -7.57 -1.21
N TYR A 45 -28.37 -6.43 -0.66
CA TYR A 45 -29.66 -5.82 -1.04
C TYR A 45 -29.65 -5.23 -2.45
N PHE A 46 -28.51 -4.71 -2.90
CA PHE A 46 -28.30 -4.18 -4.26
C PHE A 46 -28.58 -5.24 -5.34
N LEU A 47 -28.18 -6.48 -5.13
CA LEU A 47 -28.40 -7.58 -6.06
C LEU A 47 -29.84 -8.17 -5.96
N ALA A 48 -30.52 -8.04 -4.84
CA ALA A 48 -31.83 -8.62 -4.61
C ALA A 48 -33.03 -7.75 -5.08
N ALA A 49 -32.82 -6.42 -5.16
CA ALA A 49 -33.90 -5.48 -5.49
C ALA A 49 -33.97 -5.09 -6.98
N ALA A 50 -32.89 -5.34 -7.76
CA ALA A 50 -32.74 -4.76 -9.10
C ALA A 50 -33.39 -5.51 -10.27
N VAL A 51 -33.77 -6.82 -10.13
CA VAL A 51 -34.36 -7.58 -11.25
C VAL A 51 -35.39 -8.58 -10.73
N PRO A 52 -36.57 -8.70 -11.33
CA PRO A 52 -37.51 -9.78 -11.00
C PRO A 52 -36.84 -11.14 -11.20
N ILE A 53 -36.87 -11.98 -10.19
CA ILE A 53 -36.21 -13.30 -10.14
C ILE A 53 -36.55 -14.20 -11.37
N SER A 54 -37.70 -14.00 -11.97
CA SER A 54 -38.12 -14.70 -13.19
C SER A 54 -37.26 -14.39 -14.42
N VAL A 55 -36.72 -13.16 -14.53
CA VAL A 55 -35.91 -12.74 -15.68
C VAL A 55 -34.47 -13.29 -15.56
N VAL A 56 -33.89 -13.31 -14.37
CA VAL A 56 -32.57 -13.90 -14.14
C VAL A 56 -32.59 -15.42 -14.32
N LEU A 57 -33.60 -16.10 -13.81
CA LEU A 57 -33.74 -17.53 -13.98
C LEU A 57 -34.01 -17.91 -15.45
N SER A 58 -34.82 -17.15 -16.19
CA SER A 58 -35.08 -17.43 -17.61
C SER A 58 -33.84 -17.20 -18.46
N SER A 59 -33.05 -16.15 -18.19
CA SER A 59 -31.80 -15.86 -18.91
C SER A 59 -30.70 -16.88 -18.62
N LEU A 60 -30.59 -17.38 -17.37
CA LEU A 60 -29.64 -18.44 -17.00
C LEU A 60 -30.04 -19.80 -17.60
N VAL A 61 -31.32 -20.14 -17.59
CA VAL A 61 -31.84 -21.39 -18.19
C VAL A 61 -31.68 -21.35 -19.71
N THR A 62 -31.94 -20.23 -20.36
CA THR A 62 -31.74 -20.04 -21.81
C THR A 62 -30.25 -20.14 -22.19
N ALA A 63 -29.34 -19.53 -21.42
CA ALA A 63 -27.91 -19.65 -21.63
C ALA A 63 -27.36 -21.08 -21.43
N LEU A 64 -27.91 -21.84 -20.47
CA LEU A 64 -27.55 -23.24 -20.23
C LEU A 64 -28.11 -24.19 -21.31
N LEU A 65 -29.29 -23.90 -21.86
CA LEU A 65 -29.90 -24.70 -22.94
C LEU A 65 -29.20 -24.45 -24.29
N ILE A 66 -28.78 -23.22 -24.58
CA ILE A 66 -28.02 -22.87 -25.80
C ILE A 66 -26.63 -23.53 -25.79
N ARG A 67 -25.98 -23.67 -24.62
CA ARG A 67 -24.67 -24.32 -24.50
C ARG A 67 -24.69 -25.85 -24.63
N LYS A 68 -25.87 -26.49 -24.46
CA LYS A 68 -26.09 -27.94 -24.65
C LYS A 68 -26.42 -28.33 -26.08
N SER A 69 -26.74 -27.41 -26.97
CA SER A 69 -27.24 -27.68 -28.31
C SER A 69 -26.24 -27.50 -29.46
N THR A 70 -24.97 -27.23 -29.20
CA THR A 70 -23.93 -27.16 -30.21
C THR A 70 -22.87 -28.23 -29.95
N PRO A 71 -22.87 -29.35 -30.72
CA PRO A 71 -21.76 -30.30 -30.66
C PRO A 71 -20.54 -29.72 -31.40
N PRO A 72 -19.31 -30.03 -30.97
CA PRO A 72 -18.11 -29.56 -31.66
C PRO A 72 -17.98 -30.18 -33.05
N ARG A 73 -17.76 -29.35 -34.03
CA ARG A 73 -17.53 -29.72 -35.42
C ARG A 73 -16.11 -30.28 -35.50
N VAL A 74 -16.00 -31.57 -35.76
CA VAL A 74 -14.74 -32.26 -36.08
C VAL A 74 -14.50 -32.12 -37.57
N GLU A 75 -13.41 -31.46 -38.01
CA GLU A 75 -12.90 -31.55 -39.36
C GLU A 75 -11.96 -32.77 -39.50
N PRO A 76 -12.00 -33.50 -40.62
CA PRO A 76 -11.23 -34.75 -40.78
C PRO A 76 -9.79 -34.42 -41.26
N ILE A 77 -8.81 -34.94 -40.55
CA ILE A 77 -7.46 -35.05 -41.08
C ILE A 77 -7.28 -36.47 -41.63
N ASN A 78 -6.93 -36.52 -42.90
CA ASN A 78 -6.70 -37.69 -43.67
C ASN A 78 -5.23 -38.16 -43.59
N ASN A 79 -5.09 -39.47 -43.46
CA ASN A 79 -4.07 -40.38 -44.00
C ASN A 79 -2.74 -40.70 -43.26
N ALA A 80 -2.75 -41.95 -42.99
CA ALA A 80 -1.93 -43.06 -43.53
C ALA A 80 -0.74 -43.53 -42.68
N GLY A 81 -0.90 -44.75 -42.23
CA GLY A 81 0.10 -45.78 -42.37
C GLY A 81 0.90 -46.12 -41.10
N ASN A 82 0.54 -47.14 -40.47
CA ASN A 82 1.17 -48.42 -40.21
C ASN A 82 0.87 -49.01 -38.85
N ALA A 83 0.31 -50.20 -38.93
CA ALA A 83 0.05 -51.12 -37.83
C ALA A 83 1.34 -51.71 -37.26
N VAL A 84 1.47 -51.83 -35.95
CA VAL A 84 2.15 -52.92 -35.26
C VAL A 84 1.49 -53.22 -33.93
N GLU A 85 1.19 -54.45 -33.75
CA GLU A 85 0.68 -55.36 -32.74
C GLU A 85 0.58 -54.94 -31.26
N MET A 86 -0.48 -55.41 -30.69
CA MET A 86 -0.84 -55.54 -29.26
C MET A 86 0.20 -56.42 -28.49
N ALA A 87 0.51 -56.04 -27.29
CA ALA A 87 0.91 -56.93 -26.20
C ALA A 87 0.22 -56.54 -24.89
N THR A 88 -0.42 -57.52 -24.29
CA THR A 88 -1.18 -57.51 -23.04
C THR A 88 -0.32 -57.28 -21.81
N PRO A 89 -0.90 -56.81 -20.68
CA PRO A 89 -0.15 -56.45 -19.49
C PRO A 89 0.18 -57.66 -18.60
N MET A 90 1.39 -57.71 -18.11
CA MET A 90 1.84 -58.68 -17.10
C MET A 90 1.76 -58.02 -15.70
N VAL A 91 1.03 -58.66 -14.78
CA VAL A 91 0.97 -58.41 -13.35
C VAL A 91 2.24 -58.94 -12.69
N VAL A 92 2.92 -58.13 -11.90
CA VAL A 92 4.04 -58.56 -11.04
C VAL A 92 3.69 -58.24 -9.58
N PRO A 93 3.85 -59.17 -8.62
CA PRO A 93 3.38 -59.04 -7.23
C PRO A 93 4.40 -58.27 -6.36
N GLU A 94 3.87 -57.69 -5.28
CA GLU A 94 4.60 -57.04 -4.19
C GLU A 94 5.61 -58.01 -3.53
N PRO A 95 6.79 -57.56 -3.12
CA PRO A 95 7.62 -58.29 -2.17
C PRO A 95 7.50 -57.68 -0.74
N GLU A 96 7.43 -58.60 0.19
CA GLU A 96 7.36 -58.46 1.64
C GLU A 96 8.50 -57.65 2.26
N SER A 97 8.17 -57.04 3.39
CA SER A 97 8.98 -56.22 4.28
C SER A 97 10.15 -56.97 4.93
N THR A 98 11.34 -56.40 4.86
CA THR A 98 12.41 -56.69 5.85
C THR A 98 12.92 -55.38 6.49
N PRO A 99 13.29 -55.37 7.76
CA PRO A 99 13.58 -54.12 8.49
C PRO A 99 14.99 -53.61 8.18
N LYS A 100 15.07 -52.35 7.71
CA LYS A 100 16.35 -51.63 7.65
C LYS A 100 16.63 -50.88 8.94
N VAL A 101 17.76 -51.18 9.50
CA VAL A 101 18.42 -50.49 10.59
C VAL A 101 18.53 -49.00 10.29
N ALA A 102 17.98 -48.17 11.13
CA ALA A 102 18.07 -46.72 11.06
C ALA A 102 19.51 -46.29 11.43
N VAL A 103 20.20 -45.66 10.52
CA VAL A 103 21.35 -44.81 10.82
C VAL A 103 20.74 -43.41 11.13
N GLU A 104 20.77 -43.03 12.39
CA GLU A 104 20.42 -41.68 12.81
C GLU A 104 21.37 -40.66 12.17
N GLN A 105 20.85 -39.88 11.24
CA GLN A 105 21.41 -38.56 10.99
C GLN A 105 20.81 -37.60 12.00
N PRO A 106 21.59 -36.65 12.58
CA PRO A 106 21.06 -35.71 13.55
C PRO A 106 19.95 -34.88 12.91
N GLY A 107 18.74 -35.08 13.42
CA GLY A 107 17.52 -34.45 12.93
C GLY A 107 17.60 -32.94 13.01
N ARG A 108 17.33 -32.30 11.89
CA ARG A 108 16.80 -30.94 11.88
C ARG A 108 15.39 -31.00 12.49
N GLY A 109 15.29 -30.76 13.79
CA GLY A 109 14.01 -30.43 14.41
C GLY A 109 13.48 -29.13 13.80
N PRO A 110 12.17 -28.99 13.58
CA PRO A 110 11.63 -27.70 13.23
C PRO A 110 11.95 -26.73 14.38
N ILE A 111 12.72 -25.70 14.07
CA ILE A 111 12.92 -24.56 14.96
C ILE A 111 11.52 -23.93 15.12
N PRO A 112 11.00 -23.70 16.33
CA PRO A 112 9.75 -22.98 16.50
C PRO A 112 9.98 -21.57 15.93
N ILE A 113 9.41 -21.31 14.76
CA ILE A 113 9.26 -19.97 14.22
C ILE A 113 8.30 -19.28 15.20
N ASN A 114 8.81 -18.37 16.00
CA ASN A 114 7.97 -17.41 16.71
C ASN A 114 7.46 -16.46 15.63
N VAL A 115 6.46 -16.91 14.86
CA VAL A 115 5.67 -16.07 14.01
C VAL A 115 4.90 -15.16 14.97
N HIS A 116 5.42 -13.98 15.22
CA HIS A 116 4.55 -12.92 15.66
C HIS A 116 3.60 -12.69 14.48
N GLU A 117 2.39 -13.24 14.62
CA GLU A 117 1.29 -12.94 13.72
C GLU A 117 1.26 -11.42 13.51
N VAL A 118 1.24 -11.01 12.25
CA VAL A 118 0.84 -9.64 11.92
C VAL A 118 -0.50 -9.45 12.62
N PRO A 119 -0.65 -8.53 13.56
CA PRO A 119 -1.91 -8.37 14.27
C PRO A 119 -2.97 -7.98 13.23
N THR A 120 -3.87 -8.89 12.91
CA THR A 120 -5.19 -8.59 12.36
C THR A 120 -6.06 -8.13 13.53
N THR A 121 -5.58 -7.17 14.29
CA THR A 121 -6.28 -6.67 15.45
C THR A 121 -6.44 -5.18 15.30
N SER A 122 -7.56 -4.72 15.73
CA SER A 122 -7.90 -3.32 15.98
C SER A 122 -6.67 -2.51 16.37
N PRO A 123 -6.52 -1.29 15.87
CA PRO A 123 -5.38 -0.45 16.21
C PRO A 123 -5.23 -0.40 17.74
N PRO A 124 -4.01 -0.46 18.25
CA PRO A 124 -3.79 -0.43 19.70
C PRO A 124 -4.35 0.88 20.27
N ASN A 125 -5.01 0.78 21.43
CA ASN A 125 -5.44 1.92 22.26
C ASN A 125 -4.24 2.66 22.87
N SER A 126 -3.14 2.84 22.14
CA SER A 126 -1.93 3.55 22.54
C SER A 126 -1.58 4.55 21.44
N GLU A 127 -1.28 5.77 21.83
CA GLU A 127 -0.67 6.81 21.00
C GLU A 127 0.77 6.37 20.62
N GLU A 128 0.92 5.28 19.85
CA GLU A 128 2.22 4.93 19.31
C GLU A 128 2.41 5.67 17.98
N PRO A 129 3.54 6.36 17.80
CA PRO A 129 3.81 7.07 16.55
C PRO A 129 3.89 6.05 15.41
N ILE A 130 3.12 6.27 14.35
CA ILE A 130 3.27 5.55 13.09
C ILE A 130 4.22 6.37 12.22
N PHE A 131 5.29 5.72 11.79
CA PHE A 131 6.32 6.35 10.96
C PHE A 131 5.84 6.38 9.51
N VAL A 132 5.77 7.56 8.92
CA VAL A 132 5.42 7.72 7.51
C VAL A 132 6.43 8.59 6.82
N PRO A 133 7.09 8.10 5.75
CA PRO A 133 8.00 8.91 4.98
C PRO A 133 7.23 9.81 4.00
N THR A 134 7.64 11.05 3.92
CA THR A 134 7.43 11.86 2.72
C THR A 134 8.35 11.32 1.64
N ILE A 135 7.79 10.95 0.47
CA ILE A 135 8.54 10.36 -0.64
C ILE A 135 8.63 11.37 -1.76
N SER A 136 9.86 11.73 -2.14
CA SER A 136 10.13 12.49 -3.36
C SER A 136 11.05 11.66 -4.26
N THR A 137 10.83 11.71 -5.58
CA THR A 137 11.59 10.93 -6.56
C THR A 137 12.19 11.85 -7.61
N PHE A 138 13.43 11.60 -7.99
CA PHE A 138 14.14 12.35 -9.01
C PHE A 138 14.85 11.41 -9.99
N GLU A 139 15.03 11.89 -11.22
CA GLU A 139 15.73 11.16 -12.27
C GLU A 139 17.23 11.15 -12.02
N VAL A 140 17.85 10.01 -12.27
CA VAL A 140 19.29 9.82 -12.28
C VAL A 140 19.70 9.12 -13.58
N THR A 141 20.98 8.83 -13.73
CA THR A 141 21.49 8.03 -14.86
C THR A 141 20.91 6.62 -14.86
N GLU A 142 20.70 6.04 -16.05
CA GLU A 142 20.08 4.73 -16.22
C GLU A 142 20.79 3.61 -15.42
N ASN A 143 19.99 2.69 -14.87
CA ASN A 143 20.41 1.52 -14.11
C ASN A 143 21.33 1.84 -12.90
N PRO A 144 20.86 2.63 -11.92
CA PRO A 144 21.59 2.89 -10.68
C PRO A 144 21.76 1.59 -9.89
N THR A 145 22.99 1.30 -9.47
CA THR A 145 23.37 0.04 -8.83
C THR A 145 23.76 0.17 -7.38
N ASP A 146 24.29 1.34 -6.99
CA ASP A 146 24.67 1.64 -5.62
C ASP A 146 24.48 3.12 -5.32
N LEU A 147 24.22 3.44 -4.04
CA LEU A 147 24.04 4.76 -3.50
C LEU A 147 24.99 4.98 -2.33
N PHE A 148 25.54 6.17 -2.23
CA PHE A 148 26.39 6.56 -1.11
C PHE A 148 26.11 8.00 -0.70
N PHE A 149 25.68 8.21 0.54
CA PHE A 149 25.51 9.56 1.11
C PHE A 149 26.81 10.08 1.69
N HIS A 150 27.17 11.31 1.32
CA HIS A 150 28.35 11.99 1.87
C HIS A 150 28.20 13.52 1.84
N GLU A 151 28.44 14.17 2.99
CA GLU A 151 28.47 15.62 3.16
C GLU A 151 27.29 16.37 2.50
N GLY A 152 26.05 15.88 2.72
CA GLY A 152 24.84 16.54 2.23
C GLY A 152 24.58 16.34 0.75
N SER A 153 25.15 15.31 0.14
CA SER A 153 24.91 14.93 -1.26
C SER A 153 24.82 13.42 -1.43
N ILE A 154 24.14 12.98 -2.50
CA ILE A 154 23.99 11.57 -2.86
C ILE A 154 24.86 11.25 -4.08
N TRP A 155 25.71 10.26 -3.93
CA TRP A 155 26.47 9.68 -5.01
C TRP A 155 25.75 8.45 -5.55
N VAL A 156 25.67 8.35 -6.86
CA VAL A 156 25.00 7.28 -7.59
C VAL A 156 25.99 6.60 -8.53
N ALA A 157 26.12 5.28 -8.42
CA ALA A 157 26.84 4.47 -9.40
C ALA A 157 25.83 3.88 -10.39
N SER A 158 26.06 4.07 -11.71
CA SER A 158 25.15 3.61 -12.77
C SER A 158 25.89 2.79 -13.80
N GLN A 159 25.34 1.61 -14.17
CA GLN A 159 26.00 0.68 -15.05
C GLN A 159 25.89 1.04 -16.54
N ASP A 160 24.73 1.48 -17.01
CA ASP A 160 24.46 1.57 -18.43
C ASP A 160 24.98 2.85 -19.08
N GLU A 161 25.06 3.96 -18.34
CA GLU A 161 25.68 5.21 -18.79
C GLU A 161 27.14 5.35 -18.37
N ASP A 162 27.72 4.27 -17.82
CA ASP A 162 29.14 4.18 -17.50
C ASP A 162 29.68 5.35 -16.68
N GLY A 163 29.10 5.56 -15.50
CA GLY A 163 29.56 6.68 -14.68
C GLY A 163 29.10 6.64 -13.25
N ILE A 164 29.62 7.62 -12.52
CA ILE A 164 29.14 7.99 -11.21
C ILE A 164 28.69 9.45 -11.25
N ALA A 165 27.61 9.75 -10.55
CA ALA A 165 27.07 11.11 -10.48
C ALA A 165 26.82 11.53 -9.03
N ASN A 166 26.97 12.82 -8.76
CA ASN A 166 26.67 13.43 -7.47
C ASN A 166 25.45 14.32 -7.61
N TYR A 167 24.47 14.13 -6.74
CA TYR A 167 23.23 14.89 -6.69
C TYR A 167 23.06 15.59 -5.36
N SER A 168 22.41 16.75 -5.36
CA SER A 168 21.99 17.42 -4.14
C SER A 168 20.94 16.59 -3.38
N MET A 169 20.62 16.98 -2.17
CA MET A 169 19.54 16.38 -1.36
C MET A 169 18.16 16.50 -2.03
N ASP A 170 17.99 17.43 -2.96
CA ASP A 170 16.74 17.67 -3.69
C ASP A 170 16.76 17.09 -5.12
N GLY A 171 17.81 16.31 -5.45
CA GLY A 171 17.93 15.60 -6.71
C GLY A 171 18.52 16.40 -7.87
N GLU A 172 19.09 17.60 -7.62
CA GLU A 172 19.77 18.35 -8.67
C GLU A 172 21.17 17.76 -8.95
N LEU A 173 21.47 17.49 -10.22
CA LEU A 173 22.79 17.02 -10.62
C LEU A 173 23.86 18.08 -10.34
N ILE A 174 24.80 17.76 -9.46
CA ILE A 174 25.93 18.63 -9.15
C ILE A 174 27.04 18.45 -10.20
N TYR A 175 27.44 17.20 -10.45
CA TYR A 175 28.35 16.82 -11.53
C TYR A 175 28.37 15.30 -11.73
N SER A 176 28.95 14.86 -12.87
CA SER A 176 29.15 13.44 -13.18
C SER A 176 30.56 13.14 -13.63
N ILE A 177 31.01 11.92 -13.40
CA ILE A 177 32.34 11.40 -13.79
C ILE A 177 32.13 10.19 -14.67
N PRO A 178 32.49 10.27 -15.97
CA PRO A 178 32.46 9.09 -16.84
C PRO A 178 33.46 8.04 -16.36
N LEU A 179 33.00 6.81 -16.19
CA LEU A 179 33.84 5.72 -15.67
C LEU A 179 33.44 4.38 -16.27
N HIS A 180 34.31 3.81 -17.11
CA HIS A 180 34.17 2.47 -17.68
C HIS A 180 35.09 1.46 -16.98
N PRO A 181 34.73 0.16 -16.90
CA PRO A 181 33.40 -0.42 -17.15
C PRO A 181 32.60 -0.62 -15.85
N TYR A 182 31.28 -0.37 -15.91
CA TYR A 182 30.29 -0.86 -14.95
C TYR A 182 30.60 -0.55 -13.47
N PRO A 183 30.52 0.70 -13.00
CA PRO A 183 30.61 1.01 -11.58
C PRO A 183 29.44 0.34 -10.84
N ASN A 184 29.74 -0.24 -9.67
CA ASN A 184 28.76 -1.06 -8.94
C ASN A 184 28.85 -0.94 -7.41
N SER A 185 29.81 -0.21 -6.88
CA SER A 185 29.93 0.06 -5.45
C SER A 185 30.69 1.35 -5.17
N LEU A 186 30.30 2.06 -4.11
CA LEU A 186 30.83 3.35 -3.71
C LEU A 186 31.20 3.34 -2.22
N ALA A 187 32.32 3.97 -1.89
CA ALA A 187 32.73 4.26 -0.52
C ALA A 187 33.66 5.48 -0.47
N HIS A 188 33.88 6.04 0.71
CA HIS A 188 34.75 7.18 0.93
C HIS A 188 35.68 6.93 2.13
N ASP A 189 36.97 7.31 2.04
CA ASP A 189 37.97 7.08 3.11
C ASP A 189 38.28 8.32 3.93
N GLY A 190 37.49 9.38 3.73
CA GLY A 190 37.73 10.70 4.33
C GLY A 190 38.49 11.66 3.39
N ASP A 191 39.21 11.15 2.41
CA ASP A 191 40.01 11.96 1.45
C ASP A 191 39.58 11.71 0.00
N GLU A 192 39.32 10.44 -0.36
CA GLU A 192 39.01 10.03 -1.72
C GLU A 192 37.72 9.20 -1.79
N LEU A 193 36.95 9.36 -2.88
CA LEU A 193 35.88 8.51 -3.27
C LEU A 193 36.42 7.22 -3.92
N TRP A 194 36.08 6.08 -3.39
CA TRP A 194 36.42 4.75 -3.91
C TRP A 194 35.27 4.21 -4.73
N VAL A 195 35.55 3.79 -5.94
CA VAL A 195 34.57 3.27 -6.90
C VAL A 195 34.95 1.86 -7.34
N GLY A 196 34.13 0.91 -6.98
CA GLY A 196 34.25 -0.47 -7.46
C GLY A 196 33.71 -0.58 -8.89
N THR A 197 34.52 -1.19 -9.76
CA THR A 197 34.12 -1.57 -11.12
C THR A 197 34.26 -3.07 -11.30
N TYR A 198 33.80 -3.64 -12.40
CA TYR A 198 33.85 -5.08 -12.61
C TYR A 198 35.26 -5.71 -12.46
N PHE A 199 36.34 -4.94 -12.75
CA PHE A 199 37.73 -5.45 -12.78
C PHE A 199 38.66 -4.80 -11.75
N ALA A 200 38.31 -3.66 -11.19
CA ALA A 200 39.19 -2.89 -10.32
C ALA A 200 38.42 -1.97 -9.39
N VAL A 201 39.09 -1.49 -8.36
CA VAL A 201 38.65 -0.34 -7.60
C VAL A 201 39.51 0.86 -8.00
N ARG A 202 38.87 1.98 -8.27
CA ARG A 202 39.48 3.28 -8.62
C ARG A 202 39.14 4.31 -7.59
N THR A 203 39.97 5.35 -7.47
CA THR A 203 39.68 6.45 -6.56
C THR A 203 39.65 7.78 -7.30
N PHE A 204 38.86 8.68 -6.77
CA PHE A 204 38.68 10.05 -7.27
C PHE A 204 38.68 11.03 -6.10
N ASP A 205 39.16 12.25 -6.33
CA ASP A 205 38.85 13.35 -5.42
C ASP A 205 37.36 13.73 -5.56
N LEU A 206 36.79 14.43 -4.59
CA LEU A 206 35.40 14.87 -4.62
C LEU A 206 35.05 15.87 -5.73
N LYS A 207 36.00 16.25 -6.57
CA LYS A 207 35.84 17.13 -7.74
C LYS A 207 36.00 16.37 -9.06
N GLY A 208 36.17 15.04 -9.00
CA GLY A 208 36.29 14.18 -10.16
C GLY A 208 37.70 14.02 -10.71
N GLY A 209 38.69 14.55 -10.05
CA GLY A 209 40.11 14.31 -10.38
C GLY A 209 40.48 12.85 -10.09
N MET A 210 41.20 12.19 -11.00
CA MET A 210 41.67 10.80 -10.77
C MET A 210 42.61 10.79 -9.55
N GLY A 211 42.28 9.92 -8.61
CA GLY A 211 43.08 9.66 -7.42
C GLY A 211 44.27 8.74 -7.69
N SER A 212 44.62 7.96 -6.71
CA SER A 212 45.79 7.07 -6.74
C SER A 212 45.59 5.86 -7.71
N ALA A 213 46.65 5.08 -7.91
CA ALA A 213 46.62 3.92 -8.80
C ALA A 213 45.54 2.88 -8.45
N PRO A 214 44.87 2.27 -9.43
CA PRO A 214 43.79 1.32 -9.22
C PRO A 214 44.28 0.05 -8.49
N VAL A 215 43.39 -0.54 -7.69
CA VAL A 215 43.56 -1.88 -7.10
C VAL A 215 42.86 -2.90 -7.96
N GLU A 216 43.63 -3.79 -8.57
CA GLU A 216 43.11 -4.84 -9.46
C GLU A 216 42.36 -5.93 -8.66
N LEU A 217 41.03 -5.97 -8.80
CA LEU A 217 40.14 -6.92 -8.14
C LEU A 217 39.15 -7.54 -9.15
N ARG A 218 38.54 -8.67 -8.77
CA ARG A 218 37.52 -9.28 -9.60
C ARG A 218 36.16 -9.19 -8.93
N ARG A 219 35.23 -8.45 -9.54
CA ARG A 219 33.86 -8.27 -9.09
C ARG A 219 33.79 -7.81 -7.62
N PRO A 220 34.35 -6.65 -7.27
CA PRO A 220 34.01 -6.01 -6.00
C PRO A 220 32.51 -5.74 -5.99
N THR A 221 31.82 -6.11 -4.92
CA THR A 221 30.37 -5.99 -4.81
C THR A 221 29.96 -4.94 -3.78
N ASP A 222 30.84 -4.65 -2.84
CA ASP A 222 30.64 -3.63 -1.81
C ASP A 222 31.97 -3.19 -1.21
N MET A 223 32.00 -1.99 -0.66
CA MET A 223 33.19 -1.41 -0.02
C MET A 223 32.79 -0.64 1.25
N LEU A 224 33.66 -0.73 2.27
CA LEU A 224 33.48 -0.10 3.57
C LEU A 224 34.81 0.41 4.10
N TYR A 225 34.88 1.68 4.47
CA TYR A 225 36.05 2.22 5.17
C TYR A 225 35.89 2.10 6.68
N ALA A 226 36.80 1.39 7.33
CA ALA A 226 36.79 1.22 8.78
C ALA A 226 38.21 0.91 9.29
N GLY A 227 38.62 1.48 10.44
CA GLY A 227 39.88 1.21 11.08
C GLY A 227 41.11 1.52 10.22
N ASP A 228 41.14 2.66 9.56
CA ASP A 228 42.19 3.11 8.64
C ASP A 228 42.46 2.19 7.43
N ALA A 229 41.44 1.36 7.06
CA ALA A 229 41.52 0.52 5.89
C ALA A 229 40.20 0.50 5.11
N MET A 230 40.29 0.34 3.79
CA MET A 230 39.18 0.03 2.92
C MET A 230 38.97 -1.50 2.89
N TRP A 231 37.79 -1.94 3.24
CA TRP A 231 37.36 -3.34 3.18
C TRP A 231 36.50 -3.53 1.96
N ILE A 232 36.78 -4.58 1.15
CA ILE A 232 36.18 -4.77 -0.14
C ILE A 232 35.66 -6.21 -0.24
N ALA A 233 34.36 -6.37 -0.41
CA ALA A 233 33.75 -7.66 -0.71
C ALA A 233 34.10 -8.06 -2.16
N ASN A 234 34.92 -9.09 -2.33
CA ASN A 234 35.43 -9.54 -3.62
C ASN A 234 34.77 -10.87 -4.00
N SER A 235 33.55 -10.80 -4.51
CA SER A 235 32.72 -11.99 -4.80
C SER A 235 33.28 -12.89 -5.90
N GLY A 236 34.12 -12.34 -6.78
CA GLY A 236 34.77 -13.12 -7.85
C GLY A 236 35.95 -13.99 -7.39
N ARG A 237 36.38 -13.84 -6.12
CA ARG A 237 37.48 -14.60 -5.50
C ARG A 237 37.12 -15.24 -4.17
N ASP A 238 35.87 -15.09 -3.70
CA ASP A 238 35.41 -15.57 -2.39
C ASP A 238 36.24 -15.05 -1.21
N VAL A 239 36.65 -13.78 -1.26
CA VAL A 239 37.47 -13.13 -0.21
C VAL A 239 36.96 -11.72 0.10
N VAL A 240 37.23 -11.28 1.31
CA VAL A 240 37.25 -9.85 1.64
C VAL A 240 38.69 -9.36 1.49
N THR A 241 38.88 -8.29 0.72
CA THR A 241 40.20 -7.67 0.53
C THR A 241 40.27 -6.43 1.41
N MET A 242 41.24 -6.38 2.32
CA MET A 242 41.57 -5.21 3.13
C MET A 242 42.73 -4.43 2.46
N VAL A 243 42.57 -3.14 2.26
CA VAL A 243 43.58 -2.23 1.71
C VAL A 243 43.78 -1.09 2.70
N THR A 244 44.97 -0.97 3.27
CA THR A 244 45.29 0.13 4.16
C THR A 244 45.23 1.49 3.44
N LYS A 245 44.92 2.57 4.14
CA LYS A 245 44.81 3.93 3.55
C LYS A 245 46.09 4.37 2.79
N ASP A 246 47.25 4.01 3.31
CA ASP A 246 48.54 4.23 2.62
C ASP A 246 48.79 3.28 1.44
N ARG A 247 47.92 2.29 1.22
CA ARG A 247 47.97 1.26 0.17
C ARG A 247 49.20 0.36 0.17
N GLN A 248 49.97 0.37 1.26
CA GLN A 248 51.14 -0.48 1.40
C GLN A 248 50.79 -1.91 1.77
N THR A 249 49.63 -2.14 2.41
CA THR A 249 49.17 -3.45 2.79
C THR A 249 47.88 -3.82 2.04
N VAL A 250 47.94 -4.93 1.35
CA VAL A 250 46.75 -5.59 0.75
C VAL A 250 46.62 -7.01 1.26
N LYS A 251 45.56 -7.31 2.00
CA LYS A 251 45.32 -8.63 2.61
C LYS A 251 44.04 -9.22 2.12
N ASN A 252 44.08 -10.47 1.63
CA ASN A 252 42.89 -11.23 1.27
C ASN A 252 42.50 -12.18 2.41
N ILE A 253 41.25 -12.12 2.83
CA ILE A 253 40.69 -12.85 3.96
C ILE A 253 39.58 -13.75 3.44
N GLN A 254 39.69 -15.05 3.68
CA GLN A 254 38.62 -16.00 3.37
C GLN A 254 37.48 -15.80 4.35
N SER A 255 36.34 -15.31 3.87
CA SER A 255 35.14 -15.07 4.68
C SER A 255 34.10 -16.17 4.52
N GLY A 256 33.70 -16.42 3.31
CA GLY A 256 32.69 -17.38 2.85
C GLY A 256 32.53 -17.26 1.34
N ALA A 257 31.58 -18.00 0.73
CA ALA A 257 31.39 -17.97 -0.71
C ALA A 257 30.60 -16.72 -1.15
N LYS A 258 31.10 -16.04 -2.18
CA LYS A 258 30.51 -14.84 -2.78
C LYS A 258 30.13 -13.77 -1.75
N PRO A 259 31.10 -13.17 -1.05
CA PRO A 259 30.84 -12.04 -0.17
C PRO A 259 30.15 -10.92 -0.97
N GLN A 260 29.06 -10.36 -0.40
CA GLN A 260 28.16 -9.47 -1.13
C GLN A 260 28.15 -8.04 -0.55
N LYS A 261 27.93 -7.88 0.76
CA LYS A 261 27.83 -6.61 1.45
C LYS A 261 28.60 -6.68 2.78
N LEU A 262 28.99 -5.49 3.28
CA LEU A 262 29.82 -5.30 4.47
C LEU A 262 29.12 -4.33 5.44
N THR A 263 29.36 -4.52 6.75
CA THR A 263 29.01 -3.51 7.76
C THR A 263 30.06 -3.51 8.88
N PHE A 264 30.13 -2.41 9.64
CA PHE A 264 31.05 -2.24 10.75
C PHE A 264 30.32 -1.96 12.05
N ASP A 265 30.57 -2.76 13.08
CA ASP A 265 29.92 -2.62 14.39
C ASP A 265 30.65 -1.66 15.35
N GLY A 266 31.67 -0.95 14.88
CA GLY A 266 32.56 -0.10 15.67
C GLY A 266 33.84 -0.80 16.10
N GLN A 267 33.88 -2.14 16.03
CA GLN A 267 35.04 -2.97 16.42
C GLN A 267 35.40 -4.02 15.38
N TYR A 268 34.43 -4.63 14.74
CA TYR A 268 34.59 -5.73 13.79
C TYR A 268 33.90 -5.45 12.46
N ILE A 269 34.44 -6.01 11.40
CA ILE A 269 33.83 -6.03 10.07
C ILE A 269 32.95 -7.27 9.98
N TRP A 270 31.70 -7.09 9.57
CA TRP A 270 30.77 -8.17 9.28
C TRP A 270 30.49 -8.24 7.78
N VAL A 271 30.41 -9.45 7.27
CA VAL A 271 30.28 -9.73 5.83
C VAL A 271 29.12 -10.69 5.63
N VAL A 272 28.21 -10.37 4.73
CA VAL A 272 27.24 -11.36 4.24
C VAL A 272 27.83 -12.12 3.05
N ASN A 273 27.80 -13.45 3.12
CA ASN A 273 28.30 -14.37 2.08
C ASN A 273 27.10 -15.01 1.38
N HIS A 274 26.73 -14.45 0.23
CA HIS A 274 25.54 -14.87 -0.53
C HIS A 274 25.64 -16.31 -1.08
N GLY A 275 26.86 -16.81 -1.31
CA GLY A 275 27.05 -18.10 -1.96
C GLY A 275 26.89 -19.30 -1.04
N ASP A 276 26.97 -19.12 0.27
CA ASP A 276 26.82 -20.18 1.29
C ASP A 276 25.86 -19.79 2.44
N ASP A 277 25.06 -18.74 2.22
CA ASP A 277 24.04 -18.28 3.17
C ASP A 277 24.59 -18.10 4.58
N SER A 278 25.67 -17.34 4.70
CA SER A 278 26.34 -17.11 5.97
C SER A 278 26.73 -15.65 6.20
N ILE A 279 27.03 -15.31 7.45
CA ILE A 279 27.74 -14.07 7.82
C ILE A 279 29.08 -14.41 8.48
N SER A 280 30.09 -13.59 8.21
CA SER A 280 31.42 -13.73 8.80
C SER A 280 31.80 -12.49 9.57
N LYS A 281 32.46 -12.66 10.72
CA LYS A 281 33.02 -11.60 11.56
C LYS A 281 34.53 -11.58 11.46
N ILE A 282 35.12 -10.41 11.17
CA ILE A 282 36.56 -10.22 10.95
C ILE A 282 37.05 -9.08 11.84
N ASP A 283 38.19 -9.25 12.50
CA ASP A 283 38.79 -8.16 13.26
C ASP A 283 39.53 -7.15 12.34
N GLN A 284 39.87 -5.98 12.88
CA GLN A 284 40.56 -4.93 12.11
C GLN A 284 41.99 -5.33 11.69
N ALA A 285 42.59 -6.38 12.25
CA ALA A 285 43.85 -6.96 11.80
C ALA A 285 43.63 -7.96 10.62
N GLY A 286 42.41 -8.20 10.21
CA GLY A 286 42.03 -9.10 9.14
C GLY A 286 42.07 -10.58 9.55
N ASN A 287 41.77 -10.91 10.80
CA ASN A 287 41.57 -12.29 11.25
C ASN A 287 40.09 -12.64 11.27
N LEU A 288 39.74 -13.78 10.66
CA LEU A 288 38.39 -14.33 10.76
C LEU A 288 38.12 -14.80 12.19
N ILE A 289 37.09 -14.26 12.82
CA ILE A 289 36.68 -14.61 14.18
C ILE A 289 35.66 -15.74 14.19
N GLY A 290 34.72 -15.73 13.26
CA GLY A 290 33.68 -16.76 13.16
C GLY A 290 32.81 -16.58 11.93
N THR A 291 32.01 -17.64 11.64
CA THR A 291 31.01 -17.64 10.56
C THR A 291 29.76 -18.34 11.08
N TRP A 292 28.59 -17.78 10.75
CA TRP A 292 27.28 -18.28 11.18
C TRP A 292 26.30 -18.32 10.03
N ASN A 293 25.41 -19.31 10.01
CA ASN A 293 24.39 -19.46 8.97
C ASN A 293 23.27 -18.42 9.14
N THR A 294 22.79 -17.92 8.01
CA THR A 294 21.64 -17.03 7.88
C THR A 294 20.41 -17.79 7.34
N GLY A 295 19.43 -17.09 6.80
CA GLY A 295 18.41 -17.66 5.94
C GLY A 295 18.88 -17.80 4.50
N GLY A 296 18.03 -18.38 3.63
CA GLY A 296 18.34 -18.63 2.22
C GLY A 296 18.42 -17.34 1.41
N GLY A 297 19.46 -17.26 0.56
CA GLY A 297 19.69 -16.09 -0.30
C GLY A 297 20.15 -14.84 0.46
N ALA A 298 20.99 -14.98 1.47
CA ALA A 298 21.55 -13.88 2.25
C ALA A 298 22.16 -12.80 1.35
N ARG A 299 21.78 -11.51 1.50
CA ARG A 299 22.13 -10.47 0.52
C ARG A 299 22.61 -9.15 1.12
N GLY A 300 21.77 -8.45 1.87
CA GLY A 300 22.10 -7.21 2.57
C GLY A 300 22.50 -7.45 4.01
N ILE A 301 23.32 -6.57 4.56
CA ILE A 301 23.74 -6.58 5.97
C ILE A 301 23.90 -5.17 6.49
N THR A 302 23.43 -4.90 7.70
CA THR A 302 23.69 -3.64 8.40
C THR A 302 23.86 -3.86 9.90
N TYR A 303 24.61 -2.98 10.54
CA TYR A 303 24.68 -2.86 11.99
C TYR A 303 23.75 -1.74 12.45
N GLY A 304 22.86 -2.03 13.38
CA GLY A 304 21.92 -1.06 13.93
C GLY A 304 21.31 -1.53 15.25
N GLY A 305 21.09 -0.60 16.20
CA GLY A 305 20.50 -0.93 17.50
C GLY A 305 21.26 -1.98 18.29
N GLY A 306 22.61 -2.05 18.17
CA GLY A 306 23.43 -3.05 18.86
C GLY A 306 23.37 -4.47 18.29
N HIS A 307 22.84 -4.65 17.09
CA HIS A 307 22.65 -5.96 16.44
C HIS A 307 23.08 -5.93 14.98
N ILE A 308 23.31 -7.11 14.41
CA ILE A 308 23.53 -7.30 12.98
C ILE A 308 22.21 -7.77 12.35
N TRP A 309 21.85 -7.14 11.25
CA TRP A 309 20.62 -7.42 10.50
C TRP A 309 20.96 -7.88 9.09
N VAL A 310 20.32 -8.97 8.64
CA VAL A 310 20.62 -9.62 7.35
C VAL A 310 19.34 -9.92 6.59
N THR A 311 19.24 -9.49 5.34
CA THR A 311 18.15 -9.86 4.45
C THR A 311 18.38 -11.23 3.83
N ASN A 312 17.35 -12.08 3.81
CA ASN A 312 17.36 -13.42 3.22
C ASN A 312 16.37 -13.44 2.06
N SER A 313 16.88 -13.25 0.85
CA SER A 313 16.03 -12.96 -0.33
C SER A 313 15.22 -14.15 -0.85
N LEU A 314 15.58 -15.39 -0.50
CA LEU A 314 14.83 -16.59 -0.88
C LEU A 314 13.82 -17.02 0.20
N ASP A 315 13.98 -16.53 1.42
CA ASP A 315 13.09 -16.85 2.55
C ASP A 315 12.13 -15.69 2.86
N ASP A 316 12.26 -14.56 2.18
CA ASP A 316 11.48 -13.33 2.41
C ASP A 316 11.53 -12.87 3.88
N THR A 317 12.73 -12.91 4.47
CA THR A 317 12.94 -12.57 5.89
C THR A 317 14.11 -11.62 6.13
N LEU A 318 14.04 -10.95 7.30
CA LEU A 318 15.12 -10.18 7.91
C LEU A 318 15.57 -10.88 9.19
N SER A 319 16.82 -11.35 9.26
CA SER A 319 17.38 -12.02 10.44
C SER A 319 18.11 -11.02 11.33
N LYS A 320 17.89 -11.09 12.66
CA LYS A 320 18.59 -10.33 13.69
C LYS A 320 19.60 -11.21 14.42
N PHE A 321 20.86 -10.75 14.56
CA PHE A 321 21.94 -11.46 15.25
C PHE A 321 22.56 -10.61 16.34
N THR A 322 23.03 -11.24 17.42
CA THR A 322 23.90 -10.60 18.41
C THR A 322 25.29 -10.35 17.84
N LEU A 323 26.09 -9.53 18.50
CA LEU A 323 27.49 -9.30 18.11
C LEU A 323 28.41 -10.53 18.35
N GLU A 324 27.95 -11.56 19.05
CA GLU A 324 28.60 -12.85 19.18
C GLU A 324 28.23 -13.82 18.06
N GLY A 325 27.31 -13.42 17.14
CA GLY A 325 26.85 -14.21 15.99
C GLY A 325 25.68 -15.13 16.28
N SER A 326 25.04 -15.02 17.46
CA SER A 326 23.86 -15.79 17.77
C SER A 326 22.62 -15.21 17.09
N ARG A 327 21.86 -16.03 16.36
CA ARG A 327 20.59 -15.63 15.75
C ARG A 327 19.56 -15.37 16.85
N VAL A 328 18.94 -14.19 16.85
CA VAL A 328 17.94 -13.76 17.84
C VAL A 328 16.54 -14.05 17.33
N ALA A 329 16.21 -13.60 16.12
CA ALA A 329 14.89 -13.73 15.52
C ALA A 329 14.95 -13.56 13.99
N ASP A 330 13.84 -13.94 13.31
CA ASP A 330 13.56 -13.65 11.92
C ASP A 330 12.24 -12.91 11.83
N TYR A 331 12.21 -11.89 10.98
CA TYR A 331 11.04 -11.07 10.72
C TYR A 331 10.64 -11.21 9.26
N ILE A 332 9.34 -11.32 8.99
CA ILE A 332 8.81 -11.40 7.62
C ILE A 332 8.97 -10.03 6.95
N THR A 333 9.51 -10.03 5.74
CA THR A 333 9.63 -8.84 4.90
C THR A 333 8.63 -8.89 3.74
N GLY A 334 8.70 -7.95 2.80
CA GLY A 334 8.13 -8.14 1.47
C GLY A 334 8.99 -9.09 0.64
N THR A 335 8.53 -9.37 -0.59
CA THR A 335 9.10 -10.40 -1.48
C THR A 335 10.46 -9.99 -2.05
N LEU A 336 11.41 -10.92 -2.00
CA LEU A 336 12.77 -10.78 -2.49
C LEU A 336 13.52 -9.59 -1.86
N PRO A 337 13.67 -9.53 -0.51
CA PRO A 337 14.39 -8.45 0.14
C PRO A 337 15.83 -8.37 -0.38
N GLY A 338 16.26 -7.15 -0.69
CA GLY A 338 17.57 -6.87 -1.27
C GLY A 338 18.50 -6.23 -0.25
N ASP A 339 18.60 -4.92 -0.30
CA ASP A 339 19.46 -4.14 0.58
C ASP A 339 18.79 -3.81 1.91
N VAL A 340 19.61 -3.46 2.91
CA VAL A 340 19.18 -3.09 4.27
C VAL A 340 20.11 -2.04 4.85
N VAL A 341 19.52 -0.98 5.45
CA VAL A 341 20.29 0.10 6.10
C VAL A 341 19.67 0.44 7.46
N TYR A 342 20.47 1.05 8.33
CA TYR A 342 20.04 1.61 9.62
C TYR A 342 20.10 3.14 9.56
N ASP A 343 18.97 3.82 9.75
CA ASP A 343 18.84 5.28 9.63
C ASP A 343 19.14 6.07 10.93
N GLY A 344 19.65 5.39 11.95
CA GLY A 344 19.85 5.98 13.29
C GLY A 344 18.68 5.69 14.24
N GLN A 345 17.50 5.33 13.73
CA GLN A 345 16.28 5.08 14.50
C GLN A 345 15.71 3.68 14.24
N GLY A 346 15.77 3.19 13.00
CA GLY A 346 15.18 1.92 12.58
C GLY A 346 15.91 1.27 11.41
N ILE A 347 15.49 0.05 11.09
CA ILE A 347 16.06 -0.80 10.04
C ILE A 347 15.17 -0.72 8.81
N TRP A 348 15.71 -0.33 7.67
CA TRP A 348 15.00 -0.24 6.40
C TRP A 348 15.39 -1.35 5.45
N VAL A 349 14.42 -2.02 4.86
CA VAL A 349 14.58 -3.15 3.94
C VAL A 349 13.96 -2.84 2.59
N ALA A 350 14.72 -3.00 1.52
CA ALA A 350 14.23 -2.87 0.14
C ALA A 350 13.59 -4.17 -0.33
N ASN A 351 12.28 -4.19 -0.61
CA ASN A 351 11.53 -5.36 -1.11
C ASN A 351 11.39 -5.22 -2.63
N ARG A 352 12.23 -5.95 -3.36
CA ARG A 352 12.43 -5.73 -4.80
C ARG A 352 11.21 -6.05 -5.65
N THR A 353 10.52 -7.15 -5.36
CA THR A 353 9.35 -7.57 -6.14
C THR A 353 8.11 -6.78 -5.79
N ASP A 354 7.93 -6.45 -4.51
CA ASP A 354 6.74 -5.71 -4.04
C ASP A 354 6.84 -4.21 -4.30
N LYS A 355 8.01 -3.73 -4.76
CA LYS A 355 8.26 -2.31 -5.05
C LYS A 355 8.06 -1.41 -3.81
N THR A 356 8.45 -1.94 -2.66
CA THR A 356 8.27 -1.26 -1.37
C THR A 356 9.58 -1.21 -0.59
N VAL A 357 9.64 -0.34 0.41
CA VAL A 357 10.58 -0.42 1.52
C VAL A 357 9.81 -0.64 2.81
N THR A 358 10.36 -1.46 3.71
CA THR A 358 9.76 -1.73 5.03
C THR A 358 10.67 -1.22 6.13
N LYS A 359 10.12 -0.48 7.09
CA LYS A 359 10.83 -0.02 8.30
C LYS A 359 10.50 -0.93 9.48
N TYR A 360 11.53 -1.33 10.22
CA TYR A 360 11.43 -2.04 11.49
C TYR A 360 12.10 -1.23 12.60
N GLY A 361 11.58 -1.30 13.81
CA GLY A 361 12.28 -0.84 14.99
C GLY A 361 13.49 -1.72 15.32
N THR A 362 14.40 -1.23 16.14
CA THR A 362 15.60 -1.99 16.57
C THR A 362 15.26 -3.23 17.39
N GLU A 363 14.02 -3.35 17.92
CA GLU A 363 13.51 -4.56 18.54
C GLU A 363 12.88 -5.53 17.54
N GLY A 364 12.70 -5.12 16.27
CA GLY A 364 12.14 -5.91 15.19
C GLY A 364 10.64 -5.76 14.99
N ASN A 365 9.99 -4.86 15.72
CA ASN A 365 8.60 -4.50 15.48
C ASN A 365 8.47 -3.82 14.12
N HIS A 366 7.44 -4.20 13.35
CA HIS A 366 7.13 -3.60 12.06
C HIS A 366 6.57 -2.18 12.27
N LEU A 367 7.20 -1.17 11.66
CA LEU A 367 6.81 0.23 11.79
C LEU A 367 6.04 0.75 10.57
N GLY A 368 6.23 0.14 9.40
CA GLY A 368 5.50 0.48 8.19
C GLY A 368 6.11 -0.13 6.94
N THR A 369 5.29 -0.26 5.88
CA THR A 369 5.71 -0.64 4.52
C THR A 369 5.23 0.41 3.55
N PHE A 370 6.15 0.97 2.75
CA PHE A 370 5.94 2.13 1.92
C PHE A 370 6.20 1.81 0.46
N HIS A 371 5.27 2.20 -0.39
CA HIS A 371 5.40 2.01 -1.83
C HIS A 371 6.28 3.13 -2.42
N ILE A 372 7.34 2.77 -3.14
CA ILE A 372 8.35 3.73 -3.63
C ILE A 372 8.61 3.67 -5.13
N GLY A 373 7.75 3.00 -5.89
CA GLY A 373 7.94 2.80 -7.33
C GLY A 373 8.50 1.43 -7.66
N ASN A 374 9.18 1.30 -8.80
CA ASN A 374 9.67 0.00 -9.27
C ASN A 374 10.93 -0.44 -8.50
N THR A 375 11.30 -1.63 -8.63
CA THR A 375 12.42 -2.44 -8.10
C THR A 375 13.48 -1.68 -7.29
N PRO A 376 13.29 -1.42 -5.97
CA PRO A 376 14.32 -0.85 -5.12
C PRO A 376 15.51 -1.82 -5.02
N ASN A 377 16.70 -1.37 -5.39
CA ASN A 377 17.86 -2.25 -5.52
C ASN A 377 18.96 -1.96 -4.49
N ALA A 378 19.20 -0.69 -4.21
CA ALA A 378 20.16 -0.23 -3.22
C ALA A 378 19.53 0.83 -2.32
N LEU A 379 19.96 0.88 -1.07
CA LEU A 379 19.58 1.88 -0.08
C LEU A 379 20.81 2.65 0.42
N ALA A 380 20.62 3.93 0.69
CA ALA A 380 21.57 4.76 1.43
C ALA A 380 20.86 5.59 2.48
N THR A 381 21.58 6.10 3.48
CA THR A 381 21.01 6.90 4.57
C THR A 381 22.01 7.97 5.03
N ASP A 382 21.47 9.09 5.54
CA ASP A 382 22.26 10.11 6.26
C ASP A 382 22.50 9.75 7.74
N GLY A 383 21.89 8.64 8.22
CA GLY A 383 21.92 8.25 9.62
C GLY A 383 21.10 9.14 10.55
N GLN A 384 20.25 10.02 10.01
CA GLN A 384 19.43 11.00 10.74
C GLN A 384 17.94 10.91 10.39
N GLY A 385 17.52 9.77 9.80
CA GLY A 385 16.13 9.49 9.45
C GLY A 385 15.80 9.63 7.96
N THR A 386 16.71 10.14 7.13
CA THR A 386 16.51 10.15 5.67
C THR A 386 17.09 8.89 5.03
N VAL A 387 16.33 8.29 4.13
CA VAL A 387 16.75 7.11 3.35
C VAL A 387 16.52 7.37 1.87
N TRP A 388 17.47 6.95 1.03
CA TRP A 388 17.34 6.96 -0.43
C TRP A 388 17.30 5.54 -0.96
N ALA A 389 16.47 5.31 -1.97
CA ALA A 389 16.33 4.03 -2.65
C ALA A 389 16.57 4.20 -4.16
N ALA A 390 17.50 3.43 -4.72
CA ALA A 390 17.75 3.40 -6.15
C ALA A 390 16.80 2.42 -6.85
N HIS A 391 16.21 2.84 -7.98
CA HIS A 391 15.35 2.04 -8.84
C HIS A 391 16.08 1.72 -10.15
N SER A 392 16.71 0.54 -10.20
CA SER A 392 17.62 0.20 -11.31
C SER A 392 16.94 0.09 -12.68
N ALA A 393 15.66 -0.28 -12.74
CA ALA A 393 14.95 -0.45 -13.99
C ALA A 393 14.50 0.89 -14.64
N GLU A 394 14.49 2.00 -13.89
CA GLU A 394 13.85 3.25 -14.30
C GLU A 394 14.78 4.47 -14.29
N GLY A 395 15.99 4.31 -13.81
CA GLY A 395 16.89 5.45 -13.66
C GLY A 395 16.39 6.49 -12.65
N LEU A 396 15.81 6.04 -11.55
CA LEU A 396 15.23 6.90 -10.52
C LEU A 396 15.88 6.68 -9.15
N VAL A 397 15.86 7.70 -8.31
CA VAL A 397 16.14 7.61 -6.88
C VAL A 397 14.97 8.22 -6.12
N SER A 398 14.42 7.48 -5.16
CA SER A 398 13.43 7.99 -4.20
C SER A 398 14.10 8.38 -2.90
N LYS A 399 13.79 9.57 -2.39
CA LYS A 399 14.14 10.07 -1.06
C LYS A 399 12.95 9.89 -0.14
N LEU A 400 13.18 9.28 1.01
CA LEU A 400 12.19 9.05 2.06
C LEU A 400 12.64 9.81 3.31
N VAL A 401 11.81 10.75 3.77
CA VAL A 401 11.99 11.46 5.04
C VAL A 401 10.87 11.01 5.96
N VAL A 402 11.21 10.44 7.10
CA VAL A 402 10.21 9.93 8.05
C VAL A 402 9.70 11.07 8.92
N GLU A 403 8.38 11.26 8.91
CA GLU A 403 7.67 12.10 9.87
C GLU A 403 6.99 11.19 10.91
N ASP A 404 7.01 11.59 12.17
CA ASP A 404 6.27 10.90 13.22
C ASP A 404 4.79 11.24 13.07
N VAL A 405 3.96 10.25 12.69
CA VAL A 405 2.50 10.40 12.63
C VAL A 405 1.87 9.68 13.81
N THR A 406 1.06 10.39 14.56
CA THR A 406 0.28 9.79 15.66
C THR A 406 -1.09 9.37 15.16
N ILE A 407 -1.50 8.13 15.44
CA ILE A 407 -2.87 7.64 15.19
C ILE A 407 -3.55 7.35 16.51
N ALA A 408 -4.65 8.04 16.75
CA ALA A 408 -5.51 7.82 17.92
C ALA A 408 -6.87 7.28 17.46
N THR A 409 -7.41 6.27 18.17
CA THR A 409 -8.70 5.64 17.85
C THR A 409 -9.71 5.93 18.94
N TYR A 410 -10.92 6.30 18.53
CA TYR A 410 -12.01 6.63 19.43
C TYR A 410 -13.26 5.81 19.10
N PRO A 411 -13.88 5.12 20.07
CA PRO A 411 -15.08 4.34 19.84
C PRO A 411 -16.28 5.25 19.57
N VAL A 412 -17.13 4.84 18.62
CA VAL A 412 -18.40 5.51 18.30
C VAL A 412 -19.53 4.48 18.26
N GLY A 413 -20.66 4.77 17.65
CA GLY A 413 -21.73 3.78 17.45
C GLY A 413 -21.48 2.84 16.27
N ASN A 414 -22.39 1.89 16.04
CA ASN A 414 -22.20 0.83 15.04
C ASN A 414 -22.26 1.37 13.61
N ALA A 415 -21.29 0.95 12.80
CA ALA A 415 -21.10 1.31 11.40
C ALA A 415 -21.11 2.84 11.18
N PRO A 416 -20.11 3.57 11.71
CA PRO A 416 -19.98 5.00 11.44
C PRO A 416 -19.65 5.19 9.95
N GLU A 417 -20.44 6.02 9.26
CA GLU A 417 -20.17 6.35 7.86
C GLU A 417 -19.96 7.86 7.67
N PRO A 418 -20.97 8.76 7.81
CA PRO A 418 -20.72 10.18 7.62
C PRO A 418 -20.03 10.81 8.83
N ILE A 419 -19.11 11.74 8.54
CA ILE A 419 -18.48 12.62 9.53
C ILE A 419 -18.44 14.03 8.97
N ILE A 420 -18.82 15.02 9.78
CA ILE A 420 -18.77 16.44 9.45
C ILE A 420 -18.23 17.25 10.62
N PHE A 421 -17.83 18.50 10.36
CA PHE A 421 -17.38 19.48 11.35
C PHE A 421 -18.30 20.71 11.34
N ASP A 422 -18.78 21.14 12.50
CA ASP A 422 -19.68 22.27 12.64
C ASP A 422 -18.98 23.59 13.02
N GLY A 423 -17.64 23.58 12.97
CA GLY A 423 -16.80 24.70 13.39
C GLY A 423 -16.25 24.57 14.82
N ASP A 424 -16.88 23.77 15.67
CA ASP A 424 -16.46 23.49 17.04
C ASP A 424 -16.29 22.00 17.32
N ASN A 425 -17.19 21.15 16.81
CA ASN A 425 -17.28 19.73 17.11
C ASN A 425 -17.42 18.87 15.85
N LEU A 426 -17.01 17.61 15.95
CA LEU A 426 -17.29 16.57 14.96
C LEU A 426 -18.68 15.97 15.21
N TRP A 427 -19.37 15.62 14.13
CA TRP A 427 -20.63 14.89 14.16
C TRP A 427 -20.50 13.64 13.30
N VAL A 428 -20.80 12.48 13.90
CA VAL A 428 -20.67 11.15 13.26
C VAL A 428 -22.02 10.48 13.20
N GLY A 429 -22.44 10.09 12.01
CA GLY A 429 -23.65 9.29 11.81
C GLY A 429 -23.35 7.79 11.95
N ASN A 430 -23.99 7.13 12.90
CA ASN A 430 -23.84 5.70 13.17
C ASN A 430 -24.98 4.94 12.51
N ALA A 431 -24.73 4.41 11.31
CA ALA A 431 -25.79 3.89 10.44
C ALA A 431 -26.62 2.77 11.10
N LEU A 432 -25.98 1.77 11.68
CA LEU A 432 -26.68 0.64 12.30
C LEU A 432 -27.19 0.91 13.72
N SER A 433 -26.67 1.92 14.41
CA SER A 433 -27.20 2.36 15.70
C SER A 433 -28.35 3.35 15.56
N HIS A 434 -28.56 3.93 14.37
CA HIS A 434 -29.55 4.95 14.08
C HIS A 434 -29.39 6.20 14.97
N THR A 435 -28.12 6.55 15.25
CA THR A 435 -27.78 7.69 16.11
C THR A 435 -26.81 8.63 15.41
N ILE A 436 -26.73 9.85 15.92
CA ILE A 436 -25.74 10.85 15.55
C ILE A 436 -24.95 11.18 16.82
N MET A 437 -23.63 11.03 16.76
CA MET A 437 -22.76 11.30 17.90
C MET A 437 -22.03 12.63 17.69
N LYS A 438 -22.01 13.47 18.73
CA LYS A 438 -21.22 14.69 18.80
C LYS A 438 -19.95 14.43 19.59
N ILE A 439 -18.80 14.82 19.03
CA ILE A 439 -17.46 14.49 19.52
C ILE A 439 -16.60 15.76 19.52
N GLY A 440 -15.87 16.00 20.60
CA GLY A 440 -14.88 17.07 20.68
C GLY A 440 -13.65 16.75 19.82
N LEU A 441 -12.85 17.75 19.48
CA LEU A 441 -11.59 17.57 18.73
C LEU A 441 -10.51 16.81 19.53
N ASP A 442 -10.73 16.59 20.83
CA ASP A 442 -9.93 15.68 21.66
C ASP A 442 -10.38 14.22 21.53
N GLY A 443 -11.38 13.93 20.68
CA GLY A 443 -11.95 12.61 20.48
C GLY A 443 -12.94 12.15 21.55
N GLN A 444 -13.26 12.99 22.54
CA GLN A 444 -14.18 12.62 23.60
C GLN A 444 -15.63 12.80 23.15
N GLN A 445 -16.46 11.80 23.45
CA GLN A 445 -17.90 11.86 23.22
C GLN A 445 -18.52 12.97 24.09
N GLU A 446 -19.19 13.93 23.45
CA GLU A 446 -19.96 14.96 24.16
C GLU A 446 -21.43 14.56 24.32
N ALA A 447 -22.04 14.05 23.23
CA ALA A 447 -23.46 13.66 23.25
C ALA A 447 -23.77 12.59 22.20
N VAL A 448 -24.89 11.88 22.39
CA VAL A 448 -25.47 10.96 21.39
C VAL A 448 -26.93 11.31 21.23
N TYR A 449 -27.36 11.54 20.01
CA TYR A 449 -28.73 11.92 19.65
C TYR A 449 -29.37 10.82 18.77
N GLU A 450 -30.67 10.67 18.82
CA GLU A 450 -31.44 9.92 17.84
C GLU A 450 -31.34 10.61 16.48
N SER A 451 -31.12 9.87 15.39
CA SER A 451 -31.18 10.43 14.04
C SER A 451 -32.61 10.72 13.57
N HIS A 452 -33.61 10.27 14.32
CA HIS A 452 -35.05 10.34 13.99
C HIS A 452 -35.38 9.72 12.61
N GLY A 453 -34.57 8.76 12.20
CA GLY A 453 -34.71 7.95 11.01
C GLY A 453 -33.69 6.81 10.99
N ARG A 454 -33.91 5.81 10.11
CA ARG A 454 -33.06 4.62 10.04
C ARG A 454 -31.91 4.81 9.06
N GLU A 455 -30.71 4.41 9.48
CA GLU A 455 -29.45 4.48 8.72
C GLU A 455 -29.14 5.91 8.25
N PRO A 456 -28.63 6.78 9.15
CA PRO A 456 -28.12 8.11 8.81
C PRO A 456 -26.83 7.95 7.97
N ASN A 457 -26.93 7.95 6.64
CA ASN A 457 -25.84 7.70 5.70
C ASN A 457 -25.18 8.97 5.16
N ALA A 458 -25.78 10.13 5.38
CA ALA A 458 -25.16 11.41 5.11
C ALA A 458 -25.49 12.40 6.23
N LEU A 459 -24.52 13.23 6.56
CA LEU A 459 -24.68 14.40 7.43
C LEU A 459 -24.26 15.65 6.67
N LEU A 460 -24.87 16.77 7.04
CA LEU A 460 -24.57 18.09 6.50
C LEU A 460 -24.72 19.13 7.59
N PHE A 461 -23.83 20.12 7.64
CA PHE A 461 -23.98 21.33 8.42
C PHE A 461 -24.34 22.49 7.50
N ASP A 462 -25.50 23.15 7.73
CA ASP A 462 -25.98 24.24 6.90
C ASP A 462 -25.48 25.63 7.36
N GLY A 463 -24.58 25.66 8.35
CA GLY A 463 -24.06 26.86 9.01
C GLY A 463 -24.74 27.15 10.34
N GLU A 464 -25.87 26.51 10.63
CA GLU A 464 -26.63 26.67 11.87
C GLU A 464 -27.07 25.33 12.48
N ASN A 465 -27.49 24.38 11.64
CA ASN A 465 -28.12 23.11 12.04
C ASN A 465 -27.48 21.92 11.34
N ILE A 466 -27.73 20.72 11.90
CA ILE A 466 -27.26 19.45 11.37
C ILE A 466 -28.40 18.75 10.60
N TRP A 467 -28.18 18.41 9.37
CA TRP A 467 -29.08 17.61 8.56
C TRP A 467 -28.57 16.17 8.47
N SER A 468 -29.51 15.22 8.50
CA SER A 468 -29.21 13.78 8.31
C SER A 468 -30.10 13.20 7.21
N ALA A 469 -29.52 12.50 6.24
CA ALA A 469 -30.24 11.69 5.28
C ALA A 469 -30.39 10.27 5.82
N ASN A 470 -31.63 9.85 6.06
CA ASN A 470 -31.99 8.56 6.68
C ASN A 470 -32.45 7.60 5.59
N GLN A 471 -31.57 6.68 5.18
CA GLN A 471 -31.70 5.89 3.97
C GLN A 471 -32.99 5.04 3.94
N PHE A 472 -33.31 4.31 5.01
CA PHE A 472 -34.46 3.40 5.00
C PHE A 472 -35.79 4.02 5.36
N ASP A 473 -35.82 5.25 5.81
CA ASP A 473 -37.06 5.98 6.06
C ASP A 473 -37.38 7.01 4.98
N HIS A 474 -36.53 7.10 3.95
CA HIS A 474 -36.73 7.97 2.79
C HIS A 474 -36.99 9.43 3.18
N ASN A 475 -36.28 9.90 4.21
CA ASN A 475 -36.43 11.24 4.74
C ASN A 475 -35.08 11.89 5.07
N ALA A 476 -35.11 13.19 5.21
CA ALA A 476 -34.06 13.95 5.86
C ALA A 476 -34.59 14.52 7.19
N THR A 477 -33.77 14.51 8.21
CA THR A 477 -34.08 15.17 9.50
C THR A 477 -33.13 16.34 9.71
N ARG A 478 -33.64 17.39 10.36
CA ARG A 478 -32.88 18.57 10.76
C ARG A 478 -32.86 18.67 12.28
N LEU A 479 -31.66 18.76 12.83
CA LEU A 479 -31.39 18.87 14.27
C LEU A 479 -30.71 20.20 14.57
N SER A 480 -30.98 20.80 15.73
CA SER A 480 -30.14 21.86 16.25
C SER A 480 -28.75 21.31 16.66
N ARG A 481 -27.79 22.18 16.89
CA ARG A 481 -26.46 21.81 17.44
C ARG A 481 -26.51 21.21 18.85
N ASP A 482 -27.66 21.31 19.54
CA ASP A 482 -27.95 20.67 20.82
C ASP A 482 -28.75 19.38 20.67
N GLY A 483 -28.96 18.91 19.43
CA GLY A 483 -29.65 17.66 19.10
C GLY A 483 -31.17 17.71 19.15
N GLU A 484 -31.79 18.88 19.26
CA GLU A 484 -33.24 19.05 19.24
C GLU A 484 -33.77 18.84 17.81
N LEU A 485 -34.78 17.97 17.62
CA LEU A 485 -35.41 17.77 16.32
C LEU A 485 -36.21 19.01 15.88
N LEU A 486 -35.78 19.61 14.78
CA LEU A 486 -36.43 20.79 14.19
C LEU A 486 -37.42 20.42 13.08
N GLY A 487 -37.22 19.27 12.41
CA GLY A 487 -38.13 18.81 11.37
C GLY A 487 -37.69 17.47 10.74
N THR A 488 -38.68 16.86 10.07
CA THR A 488 -38.48 15.65 9.26
C THR A 488 -39.16 15.85 7.91
N TYR A 489 -38.40 15.64 6.82
CA TYR A 489 -38.81 15.99 5.46
C TYR A 489 -38.71 14.81 4.55
N SER A 490 -39.74 14.52 3.75
CA SER A 490 -39.69 13.49 2.72
C SER A 490 -38.79 13.91 1.58
N VAL A 491 -37.89 13.02 1.18
CA VAL A 491 -36.93 13.25 0.10
C VAL A 491 -36.92 12.06 -0.87
N SER A 492 -35.81 11.87 -1.60
CA SER A 492 -35.61 10.76 -2.53
C SER A 492 -35.79 9.38 -1.89
N THR A 493 -35.98 8.37 -2.73
CA THR A 493 -35.96 6.97 -2.28
C THR A 493 -34.53 6.54 -1.94
N LEU A 494 -34.28 6.02 -0.72
CA LEU A 494 -32.98 5.64 -0.23
C LEU A 494 -31.93 6.77 -0.33
N PRO A 495 -32.14 7.93 0.32
CA PRO A 495 -31.22 9.06 0.24
C PRO A 495 -29.85 8.68 0.79
N ARG A 496 -28.77 9.06 0.09
CA ARG A 496 -27.39 8.72 0.46
C ARG A 496 -26.45 9.91 0.56
N THR A 497 -26.90 11.08 0.15
CA THR A 497 -26.05 12.25 0.07
C THR A 497 -26.82 13.50 0.42
N LEU A 498 -26.12 14.46 0.97
CA LEU A 498 -26.59 15.83 1.21
C LEU A 498 -25.52 16.79 0.71
N ALA A 499 -25.92 17.86 0.03
CA ALA A 499 -25.07 18.99 -0.29
C ALA A 499 -25.84 20.29 -0.04
N PHE A 500 -25.16 21.36 0.37
CA PHE A 500 -25.76 22.66 0.64
C PHE A 500 -25.17 23.73 -0.27
N ASP A 501 -26.00 24.42 -1.04
CA ASP A 501 -25.58 25.44 -2.00
C ASP A 501 -25.63 26.89 -1.44
N GLY A 502 -25.89 27.01 -0.13
CA GLY A 502 -26.07 28.30 0.56
C GLY A 502 -27.54 28.71 0.67
N GLU A 503 -28.45 28.06 -0.05
CA GLU A 503 -29.90 28.36 -0.06
C GLU A 503 -30.73 27.07 0.11
N ASN A 504 -30.34 25.99 -0.56
CA ASN A 504 -31.06 24.73 -0.60
C ASN A 504 -30.19 23.54 -0.16
N VAL A 505 -30.82 22.58 0.48
CA VAL A 505 -30.25 21.24 0.75
C VAL A 505 -30.63 20.32 -0.40
N TRP A 506 -29.60 19.81 -1.10
CA TRP A 506 -29.72 18.89 -2.21
C TRP A 506 -29.53 17.45 -1.73
N THR A 507 -30.29 16.53 -2.28
CA THR A 507 -30.17 15.10 -1.99
C THR A 507 -30.51 14.25 -3.21
N SER A 508 -30.01 13.03 -3.27
CA SER A 508 -30.33 12.06 -4.31
C SER A 508 -30.51 10.66 -3.72
N GLY A 509 -31.23 9.81 -4.45
CA GLY A 509 -31.41 8.39 -4.14
C GLY A 509 -30.57 7.49 -5.03
N CYS A 510 -30.30 6.28 -4.56
CA CYS A 510 -29.39 5.33 -5.23
C CYS A 510 -29.82 4.90 -6.64
N TRP A 511 -31.12 4.96 -6.95
CA TRP A 511 -31.69 4.38 -8.16
C TRP A 511 -32.47 5.35 -9.04
N GLU A 512 -32.50 6.61 -8.58
CA GLU A 512 -33.26 7.66 -9.25
C GLU A 512 -32.32 8.44 -10.18
N THR A 513 -32.90 9.11 -11.16
CA THR A 513 -32.19 10.08 -12.03
C THR A 513 -32.53 11.50 -11.61
N LEU A 514 -33.15 11.68 -10.46
CA LEU A 514 -33.61 12.98 -9.96
C LEU A 514 -32.80 13.41 -8.73
N LEU A 515 -32.41 14.68 -8.71
CA LEU A 515 -31.89 15.39 -7.55
C LEU A 515 -33.05 16.17 -6.91
N TYR A 516 -33.24 15.95 -5.63
CA TYR A 516 -34.27 16.63 -4.83
C TYR A 516 -33.66 17.81 -4.10
N ARG A 517 -34.45 18.84 -3.89
CA ARG A 517 -34.04 20.08 -3.19
C ARG A 517 -35.04 20.44 -2.13
N LEU A 518 -34.57 20.90 -0.98
CA LEU A 518 -35.36 21.47 0.09
C LEU A 518 -34.80 22.85 0.41
N ASP A 519 -35.67 23.84 0.64
CA ASP A 519 -35.24 25.08 1.29
C ASP A 519 -34.92 24.84 2.77
N LEU A 520 -34.40 25.84 3.48
CA LEU A 520 -34.04 25.69 4.88
C LEU A 520 -35.27 25.57 5.81
N GLU A 521 -36.49 25.90 5.36
CA GLU A 521 -37.76 25.64 6.05
C GLU A 521 -38.25 24.22 5.78
N GLY A 522 -37.60 23.48 4.86
CA GLY A 522 -37.96 22.11 4.48
C GLY A 522 -39.06 22.01 3.42
N ASN A 523 -39.36 23.10 2.73
CA ASN A 523 -40.26 23.05 1.57
C ASN A 523 -39.56 22.45 0.37
N SER A 524 -40.28 21.61 -0.37
CA SER A 524 -39.76 20.99 -1.60
C SER A 524 -39.62 22.03 -2.71
N VAL A 525 -38.43 22.11 -3.30
CA VAL A 525 -38.13 22.83 -4.54
C VAL A 525 -38.23 21.87 -5.71
N PRO A 526 -38.60 22.27 -6.92
CA PRO A 526 -38.72 21.36 -8.06
C PRO A 526 -37.44 20.51 -8.25
N PRO A 527 -37.55 19.18 -8.41
CA PRO A 527 -36.41 18.31 -8.61
C PRO A 527 -35.76 18.54 -9.97
N VAL A 528 -34.50 18.15 -10.11
CA VAL A 528 -33.68 18.28 -11.29
C VAL A 528 -33.34 16.91 -11.84
N GLU A 529 -33.46 16.70 -13.14
CA GLU A 529 -33.10 15.46 -13.80
C GLU A 529 -31.57 15.45 -14.14
N THR A 530 -30.89 14.33 -13.81
CA THR A 530 -29.49 14.15 -14.16
C THR A 530 -29.33 13.52 -15.54
N GLU A 531 -28.27 13.85 -16.26
CA GLU A 531 -27.89 13.22 -17.52
C GLU A 531 -27.23 11.85 -17.29
N GLY A 532 -26.75 11.56 -16.07
CA GLY A 532 -26.12 10.30 -15.68
C GLY A 532 -27.05 9.41 -14.85
N ALA A 533 -26.71 8.13 -14.75
CA ALA A 533 -27.48 7.14 -14.00
C ALA A 533 -26.91 6.89 -12.59
N GLY A 534 -27.79 6.87 -11.60
CA GLY A 534 -27.45 6.58 -10.20
C GLY A 534 -26.58 7.66 -9.55
N PRO A 535 -27.06 8.90 -9.39
CA PRO A 535 -26.34 9.95 -8.67
C PRO A 535 -26.34 9.63 -7.18
N ILE A 536 -25.22 9.07 -6.69
CA ILE A 536 -25.12 8.58 -5.31
C ILE A 536 -24.41 9.53 -4.38
N VAL A 537 -23.64 10.50 -4.90
CA VAL A 537 -22.97 11.54 -4.11
C VAL A 537 -23.11 12.89 -4.80
N LEU A 538 -23.38 13.91 -4.01
CA LEU A 538 -23.43 15.31 -4.42
C LEU A 538 -22.34 16.10 -3.71
N PHE A 539 -21.80 17.08 -4.42
CA PHE A 539 -20.79 17.99 -3.92
C PHE A 539 -21.06 19.42 -4.42
N PHE A 540 -20.87 20.41 -3.56
CA PHE A 540 -20.96 21.83 -3.92
C PHE A 540 -19.56 22.45 -3.93
N ASP A 541 -19.14 23.01 -5.06
CA ASP A 541 -17.80 23.59 -5.27
C ASP A 541 -17.74 25.10 -4.97
N GLY A 542 -18.74 25.63 -4.25
CA GLY A 542 -18.89 27.06 -3.97
C GLY A 542 -19.71 27.82 -5.02
N GLU A 543 -19.87 27.27 -6.23
CA GLU A 543 -20.63 27.87 -7.33
C GLU A 543 -21.64 26.88 -7.93
N ASN A 544 -21.26 25.62 -8.09
CA ASN A 544 -22.00 24.61 -8.82
C ASN A 544 -22.19 23.32 -8.00
N ILE A 545 -23.21 22.53 -8.33
CA ILE A 545 -23.46 21.20 -7.79
C ILE A 545 -22.88 20.15 -8.74
N TRP A 546 -22.08 19.23 -8.20
CA TRP A 546 -21.55 18.07 -8.89
C TRP A 546 -22.23 16.80 -8.40
N ALA A 547 -22.66 15.93 -9.31
CA ALA A 547 -23.29 14.66 -9.03
C ALA A 547 -22.46 13.51 -9.56
N ALA A 548 -22.05 12.58 -8.68
CA ALA A 548 -21.35 11.36 -9.07
C ALA A 548 -22.37 10.30 -9.51
N ASN A 549 -22.35 9.92 -10.79
CA ASN A 549 -23.25 8.97 -11.42
C ASN A 549 -22.60 7.59 -11.45
N ALA A 550 -22.78 6.83 -10.39
CA ALA A 550 -22.08 5.56 -10.15
C ALA A 550 -22.41 4.44 -11.20
N HIS A 551 -23.53 4.56 -11.92
CA HIS A 551 -23.93 3.57 -12.91
C HIS A 551 -23.58 3.95 -14.35
N SER A 552 -22.98 5.13 -14.57
CA SER A 552 -22.56 5.63 -15.87
C SER A 552 -21.14 6.14 -15.89
N ASP A 553 -20.37 5.92 -14.83
CA ASP A 553 -18.95 6.26 -14.72
C ASP A 553 -18.67 7.70 -15.14
N SER A 554 -19.52 8.61 -14.65
CA SER A 554 -19.50 10.02 -15.03
C SER A 554 -19.86 10.93 -13.87
N VAL A 555 -19.54 12.20 -14.00
CA VAL A 555 -19.98 13.26 -13.09
C VAL A 555 -20.76 14.31 -13.88
N THR A 556 -21.90 14.77 -13.37
CA THR A 556 -22.70 15.82 -13.98
C THR A 556 -22.58 17.09 -13.14
N LYS A 557 -22.34 18.23 -13.80
CA LYS A 557 -22.26 19.54 -13.20
C LYS A 557 -23.54 20.32 -13.43
N PHE A 558 -24.05 21.00 -12.42
CA PHE A 558 -25.27 21.83 -12.45
C PHE A 558 -25.03 23.19 -11.83
N THR A 559 -25.70 24.22 -12.37
CA THR A 559 -25.87 25.48 -11.64
C THR A 559 -26.74 25.29 -10.41
N LYS A 560 -26.73 26.25 -9.47
CA LYS A 560 -27.65 26.27 -8.30
C LYS A 560 -29.13 26.26 -8.70
N ASP A 561 -29.49 26.80 -9.86
CA ASP A 561 -30.86 26.73 -10.40
C ASP A 561 -31.23 25.33 -10.89
N GLY A 562 -30.24 24.42 -11.03
CA GLY A 562 -30.43 23.06 -11.49
C GLY A 562 -30.31 22.88 -13.01
N ASN A 563 -29.71 23.84 -13.73
CA ASN A 563 -29.44 23.69 -15.14
C ASN A 563 -28.15 22.87 -15.33
N PRO A 564 -28.16 21.79 -16.14
CA PRO A 564 -26.94 21.03 -16.40
C PRO A 564 -25.95 21.85 -17.22
N GLU A 565 -24.68 21.83 -16.83
CA GLU A 565 -23.57 22.49 -17.55
C GLU A 565 -22.67 21.50 -18.27
N GLY A 566 -22.73 20.22 -17.93
CA GLY A 566 -21.98 19.15 -18.60
C GLY A 566 -22.00 17.83 -17.86
N ASN A 567 -21.67 16.76 -18.59
CA ASN A 567 -21.49 15.43 -18.06
C ASN A 567 -20.13 14.91 -18.49
N PHE A 568 -19.25 14.57 -17.54
CA PHE A 568 -17.84 14.29 -17.75
C PHE A 568 -17.52 12.85 -17.33
N SER A 569 -16.76 12.13 -18.17
CA SER A 569 -16.35 10.75 -17.88
C SER A 569 -15.27 10.74 -16.83
N VAL A 570 -15.39 9.82 -15.88
CA VAL A 570 -14.41 9.52 -14.81
C VAL A 570 -14.14 8.02 -14.74
N GLY A 571 -13.54 7.52 -13.66
CA GLY A 571 -13.33 6.09 -13.49
C GLY A 571 -14.58 5.32 -13.03
N ASP A 572 -14.45 3.97 -12.91
CA ASP A 572 -15.56 3.05 -12.60
C ASP A 572 -16.11 3.29 -11.18
N VAL A 573 -17.40 3.57 -11.09
CA VAL A 573 -18.17 3.84 -9.86
C VAL A 573 -17.63 5.03 -9.06
N PRO A 574 -17.80 6.28 -9.53
CA PRO A 574 -17.45 7.49 -8.75
C PRO A 574 -18.33 7.60 -7.50
N ILE A 575 -17.71 7.81 -6.29
CA ILE A 575 -18.44 7.78 -5.02
C ILE A 575 -18.04 8.86 -4.00
N ALA A 576 -17.08 9.69 -4.29
CA ALA A 576 -16.70 10.79 -3.41
C ALA A 576 -16.00 11.91 -4.19
N PHE A 577 -16.10 13.13 -3.68
CA PHE A 577 -15.51 14.34 -4.23
C PHE A 577 -14.69 15.08 -3.19
N THR A 578 -13.67 15.79 -3.69
CA THR A 578 -13.06 16.92 -2.97
C THR A 578 -12.63 17.99 -3.97
N GLU A 579 -12.43 19.21 -3.48
CA GLU A 579 -11.98 20.36 -4.27
C GLU A 579 -10.54 20.71 -3.92
N GLU A 580 -9.73 20.96 -4.94
CA GLU A 580 -8.36 21.49 -4.82
C GLU A 580 -8.23 22.69 -5.77
N GLY A 581 -8.43 23.90 -5.24
CA GLY A 581 -8.38 25.16 -6.00
C GLY A 581 -9.41 25.19 -7.15
N GLU A 582 -8.93 25.16 -8.39
CA GLU A 582 -9.75 25.13 -9.60
C GLU A 582 -10.04 23.71 -10.10
N ASN A 583 -9.72 22.69 -9.30
CA ASN A 583 -9.85 21.28 -9.67
C ASN A 583 -10.81 20.53 -8.76
N ILE A 584 -11.47 19.54 -9.35
CA ILE A 584 -12.33 18.58 -8.65
C ILE A 584 -11.67 17.20 -8.73
N TRP A 585 -11.51 16.57 -7.60
CA TRP A 585 -11.02 15.20 -7.48
C TRP A 585 -12.17 14.26 -7.18
N VAL A 586 -12.19 13.10 -7.84
CA VAL A 586 -13.26 12.10 -7.75
C VAL A 586 -12.68 10.74 -7.41
N ALA A 587 -13.13 10.11 -6.34
CA ALA A 587 -12.74 8.75 -6.01
C ALA A 587 -13.55 7.75 -6.85
N ASN A 588 -12.84 6.88 -7.59
CA ASN A 588 -13.38 5.83 -8.45
C ASN A 588 -13.27 4.48 -7.74
N TRP A 589 -14.35 4.06 -7.12
CA TRP A 589 -14.34 2.95 -6.15
C TRP A 589 -13.84 1.63 -6.73
N ARG A 590 -14.35 1.21 -7.89
CA ARG A 590 -13.99 -0.09 -8.49
C ARG A 590 -12.70 -0.08 -9.27
N GLU A 591 -12.29 1.07 -9.75
CA GLU A 591 -11.06 1.20 -10.52
C GLU A 591 -9.82 1.37 -9.64
N HIS A 592 -10.01 1.63 -8.33
CA HIS A 592 -8.92 1.87 -7.37
C HIS A 592 -8.08 3.11 -7.71
N THR A 593 -8.74 4.12 -8.31
CA THR A 593 -8.10 5.35 -8.76
C THR A 593 -8.83 6.59 -8.25
N VAL A 594 -8.20 7.73 -8.45
CA VAL A 594 -8.85 9.05 -8.36
C VAL A 594 -8.74 9.75 -9.70
N SER A 595 -9.82 10.40 -10.15
CA SER A 595 -9.81 11.29 -11.36
C SER A 595 -9.66 12.73 -10.91
N LYS A 596 -8.84 13.50 -11.62
CA LYS A 596 -8.73 14.96 -11.48
C LYS A 596 -9.36 15.64 -12.68
N LEU A 597 -10.29 16.55 -12.45
CA LEU A 597 -10.96 17.36 -13.46
C LEU A 597 -10.77 18.83 -13.12
N SER A 598 -10.68 19.71 -14.14
CA SER A 598 -10.87 21.14 -13.90
C SER A 598 -12.34 21.42 -13.58
N LYS A 599 -12.67 22.55 -12.93
CA LYS A 599 -14.06 22.99 -12.72
C LYS A 599 -14.83 23.21 -14.03
N ASN A 600 -14.14 23.28 -15.18
CA ASN A 600 -14.74 23.31 -16.52
C ASN A 600 -14.96 21.92 -17.12
N GLY A 601 -14.59 20.85 -16.41
CA GLY A 601 -14.76 19.45 -16.83
C GLY A 601 -13.65 18.92 -17.75
N GLU A 602 -12.50 19.60 -17.85
CA GLU A 602 -11.33 19.09 -18.57
C GLU A 602 -10.70 17.95 -17.75
N ASP A 603 -10.44 16.80 -18.38
CA ASP A 603 -9.74 15.67 -17.77
C ASP A 603 -8.24 16.03 -17.62
N LEU A 604 -7.79 16.11 -16.37
CA LEU A 604 -6.40 16.43 -15.99
C LEU A 604 -5.59 15.19 -15.60
N GLY A 605 -6.23 14.02 -15.57
CA GLY A 605 -5.55 12.76 -15.29
C GLY A 605 -6.29 11.85 -14.32
N ARG A 606 -5.77 10.62 -14.26
CA ARG A 606 -6.27 9.57 -13.38
C ARG A 606 -5.10 8.92 -12.67
N PHE A 607 -5.18 8.76 -11.35
CA PHE A 607 -4.07 8.38 -10.49
C PHE A 607 -4.44 7.18 -9.62
N GLU A 608 -3.49 6.28 -9.42
CA GLU A 608 -3.67 5.10 -8.57
C GLU A 608 -3.76 5.49 -7.09
N THR A 609 -4.54 4.74 -6.32
CA THR A 609 -4.64 4.82 -4.87
C THR A 609 -4.77 3.40 -4.29
N GLY A 610 -5.09 3.26 -2.99
CA GLY A 610 -5.38 1.94 -2.42
C GLY A 610 -6.71 1.37 -2.92
N ARG A 611 -6.99 0.10 -2.59
CA ARG A 611 -8.16 -0.63 -3.12
C ARG A 611 -9.48 -0.13 -2.53
N LEU A 612 -10.46 0.07 -3.41
CA LEU A 612 -11.81 0.55 -3.11
C LEU A 612 -11.80 1.88 -2.35
N PRO A 613 -11.29 2.98 -2.94
CA PRO A 613 -11.32 4.29 -2.32
C PRO A 613 -12.77 4.74 -2.11
N TYR A 614 -13.20 4.88 -0.85
CA TYR A 614 -14.59 5.20 -0.48
C TYR A 614 -14.75 6.67 -0.06
N GLY A 615 -13.72 7.30 0.46
CA GLY A 615 -13.64 8.70 0.82
C GLY A 615 -12.45 9.38 0.18
N ILE A 616 -12.59 10.68 -0.08
CA ILE A 616 -11.51 11.54 -0.57
C ILE A 616 -11.64 12.90 0.10
N ALA A 617 -10.51 13.53 0.44
CA ALA A 617 -10.48 14.88 0.98
C ALA A 617 -9.18 15.61 0.59
N TYR A 618 -9.23 16.94 0.54
CA TYR A 618 -8.07 17.82 0.41
C TYR A 618 -7.85 18.57 1.73
N ASP A 619 -6.64 18.53 2.27
CA ASP A 619 -6.30 19.14 3.57
C ASP A 619 -5.74 20.56 3.46
N GLY A 620 -5.63 21.09 2.25
CA GLY A 620 -5.00 22.38 1.94
C GLY A 620 -3.62 22.23 1.30
N GLU A 621 -3.04 21.01 1.32
CA GLU A 621 -1.73 20.71 0.74
C GLU A 621 -1.74 19.37 -0.04
N TYR A 622 -2.42 18.34 0.48
CA TYR A 622 -2.44 16.98 -0.06
C TYR A 622 -3.85 16.45 -0.27
N ILE A 623 -3.96 15.48 -1.18
CA ILE A 623 -5.18 14.69 -1.38
C ILE A 623 -5.09 13.40 -0.56
N TRP A 624 -6.16 13.08 0.16
CA TRP A 624 -6.26 11.91 1.02
C TRP A 624 -7.38 11.00 0.56
N THR A 625 -7.14 9.67 0.51
CA THR A 625 -8.18 8.67 0.16
C THR A 625 -8.32 7.62 1.24
N ALA A 626 -9.57 7.24 1.58
CA ALA A 626 -9.87 6.13 2.48
C ALA A 626 -10.09 4.87 1.66
N ASN A 627 -9.19 3.89 1.78
CA ASN A 627 -9.17 2.66 0.98
C ASN A 627 -9.85 1.54 1.76
N SER A 628 -11.15 1.35 1.54
CA SER A 628 -11.99 0.52 2.41
C SER A 628 -11.61 -0.96 2.42
N MET A 629 -11.03 -1.49 1.35
CA MET A 629 -10.60 -2.89 1.28
C MET A 629 -9.23 -3.13 1.89
N ASP A 630 -8.34 -2.12 1.85
CA ASP A 630 -6.98 -2.26 2.37
C ASP A 630 -6.86 -1.91 3.85
N GLY A 631 -7.88 -1.29 4.44
CA GLY A 631 -7.81 -0.78 5.81
C GLY A 631 -6.83 0.37 5.96
N THR A 632 -6.62 1.16 4.91
CA THR A 632 -5.59 2.21 4.85
C THR A 632 -6.14 3.55 4.40
N VAL A 633 -5.36 4.59 4.67
CA VAL A 633 -5.53 5.92 4.08
C VAL A 633 -4.30 6.23 3.24
N THR A 634 -4.48 6.70 2.01
CA THR A 634 -3.38 7.11 1.13
C THR A 634 -3.29 8.63 1.01
N LYS A 635 -2.09 9.17 1.14
CA LYS A 635 -1.72 10.56 0.91
C LYS A 635 -1.15 10.71 -0.50
N LEU A 636 -1.71 11.61 -1.30
CA LEU A 636 -1.26 11.91 -2.66
C LEU A 636 -0.85 13.38 -2.76
N SER A 637 0.10 13.70 -3.64
CA SER A 637 0.34 15.09 -4.01
C SER A 637 -0.80 15.62 -4.89
N THR A 638 -0.86 16.92 -5.08
CA THR A 638 -1.81 17.56 -6.01
C THR A 638 -1.52 17.25 -7.48
N GLU A 639 -0.35 16.70 -7.81
CA GLU A 639 -0.01 16.16 -9.14
C GLU A 639 -0.40 14.67 -9.28
N GLY A 640 -0.93 14.03 -8.19
CA GLY A 640 -1.39 12.66 -8.20
C GLY A 640 -0.32 11.60 -7.83
N ALA A 641 0.86 12.02 -7.39
CA ALA A 641 1.87 11.08 -6.91
C ALA A 641 1.48 10.52 -5.54
N MET A 642 1.54 9.20 -5.36
CA MET A 642 1.34 8.55 -4.07
C MET A 642 2.55 8.82 -3.17
N LEU A 643 2.33 9.53 -2.05
CA LEU A 643 3.37 9.92 -1.11
C LEU A 643 3.49 8.95 0.07
N ALA A 644 2.35 8.53 0.63
CA ALA A 644 2.32 7.66 1.79
C ALA A 644 1.01 6.86 1.89
N THR A 645 1.04 5.74 2.64
CA THR A 645 -0.13 4.94 2.95
C THR A 645 -0.10 4.53 4.44
N TYR A 646 -1.16 4.86 5.16
CA TYR A 646 -1.28 4.69 6.61
C TYR A 646 -2.28 3.57 6.92
N PRO A 647 -1.91 2.53 7.65
CA PRO A 647 -2.88 1.57 8.17
C PRO A 647 -3.72 2.24 9.28
N VAL A 648 -5.03 2.25 9.12
CA VAL A 648 -5.94 2.95 10.05
C VAL A 648 -6.95 2.02 10.73
N GLY A 649 -7.23 0.84 10.16
CA GLY A 649 -8.23 -0.10 10.66
C GLY A 649 -9.20 -0.56 9.58
N ALA A 650 -10.22 -1.36 9.97
CA ALA A 650 -11.07 -2.04 9.01
C ALA A 650 -12.13 -1.14 8.37
N ALA A 651 -12.19 -1.19 7.04
CA ALA A 651 -13.16 -0.48 6.21
C ALA A 651 -13.24 1.03 6.46
N PRO A 652 -12.13 1.78 6.27
CA PRO A 652 -12.18 3.23 6.33
C PRO A 652 -13.14 3.77 5.26
N ALA A 653 -14.00 4.72 5.65
CA ALA A 653 -15.07 5.22 4.78
C ALA A 653 -14.92 6.71 4.45
N LYS A 654 -15.15 7.61 5.37
CA LYS A 654 -15.07 9.04 5.11
C LYS A 654 -13.82 9.64 5.73
N ILE A 655 -13.27 10.64 5.06
CA ILE A 655 -12.12 11.42 5.51
C ILE A 655 -12.56 12.87 5.70
N LEU A 656 -12.11 13.48 6.79
CA LEU A 656 -12.38 14.86 7.11
C LEU A 656 -11.13 15.53 7.69
N PRO A 657 -10.44 16.40 6.94
CA PRO A 657 -9.38 17.24 7.47
C PRO A 657 -9.95 18.34 8.38
N VAL A 658 -9.43 18.47 9.60
CA VAL A 658 -9.79 19.54 10.54
C VAL A 658 -8.55 20.02 11.28
N ASN A 659 -8.21 21.30 11.16
CA ASN A 659 -7.11 21.94 11.89
C ASN A 659 -5.73 21.24 11.72
N GLY A 660 -5.45 20.69 10.54
CA GLY A 660 -4.21 19.97 10.26
C GLY A 660 -4.22 18.50 10.71
N GLU A 661 -5.31 18.01 11.28
CA GLU A 661 -5.54 16.60 11.62
C GLU A 661 -6.47 15.96 10.60
N ILE A 662 -6.29 14.65 10.35
CA ILE A 662 -7.12 13.87 9.42
C ILE A 662 -7.98 12.91 10.21
N TRP A 663 -9.30 13.11 10.18
CA TRP A 663 -10.27 12.25 10.83
C TRP A 663 -10.87 11.25 9.84
N VAL A 664 -10.99 9.98 10.23
CA VAL A 664 -11.46 8.89 9.37
C VAL A 664 -12.47 8.02 10.10
N THR A 665 -13.59 7.73 9.47
CA THR A 665 -14.57 6.76 10.02
C THR A 665 -14.18 5.34 9.61
N LEU A 666 -14.26 4.38 10.54
CA LEU A 666 -13.99 2.96 10.36
C LEU A 666 -15.30 2.17 10.54
N THR A 667 -15.97 1.84 9.43
CA THR A 667 -17.33 1.28 9.47
C THR A 667 -17.40 -0.13 10.08
N SER A 668 -16.31 -0.90 10.00
CA SER A 668 -16.28 -2.26 10.55
C SER A 668 -15.69 -2.35 11.95
N ASP A 669 -15.02 -1.29 12.43
CA ASP A 669 -14.39 -1.25 13.75
C ASP A 669 -15.20 -0.42 14.75
N ASP A 670 -16.39 0.11 14.34
CA ASP A 670 -17.26 0.93 15.17
C ASP A 670 -16.51 2.10 15.84
N SER A 671 -15.59 2.71 15.08
CA SER A 671 -14.68 3.74 15.60
C SER A 671 -14.40 4.85 14.58
N ILE A 672 -13.82 5.94 15.06
CA ILE A 672 -13.14 6.93 14.23
C ILE A 672 -11.67 6.98 14.59
N VAL A 673 -10.85 7.35 13.63
CA VAL A 673 -9.41 7.51 13.80
C VAL A 673 -9.03 8.94 13.52
N LYS A 674 -8.12 9.47 14.34
CA LYS A 674 -7.45 10.75 14.15
C LYS A 674 -5.99 10.49 13.80
N LEU A 675 -5.56 10.95 12.60
CA LEU A 675 -4.16 11.02 12.23
C LEU A 675 -3.68 12.46 12.45
N THR A 676 -2.58 12.60 13.18
CA THR A 676 -1.87 13.87 13.35
C THR A 676 -0.54 13.72 12.60
N PRO A 677 -0.44 14.34 11.39
CA PRO A 677 0.78 14.31 10.57
C PRO A 677 1.95 15.00 11.22
#